data_5c9298c2dba1d3f3c6e6e10e5e1d02a1
#
_entry.id   5c9298c2dba1d3f3c6e6e10e5e1d02a1
#
_cell.length_a   1.000
_cell.length_b   1.000
_cell.length_c   1.000
_cell.angle_alpha   90.00
_cell.angle_beta   90.00
_cell.angle_gamma   90.00
#
_symmetry.space_group_name_H-M   'P 1'
#
loop_
_entity.id
_entity.type
_entity.pdbx_description
1 polymer ?
#
loop_
_entity_poly.entity_id
_entity_poly.type
_entity_poly.pdbx_seq_one_letter_code
_entity_poly.pdbx_strand_id
1 'polypeptide(L)'
;MISKLNNKMYLFSSCKIQSSNFYTHIFFIVILLSTSLHAQDYYVSHELGSDGNNGLETSPFQTINRAISEVEAGGTVYVMEGTYRNQNYGTVDPSTNTNMSNPHVVTINKSGLENNYITLKNYPGHSPVIEFDGKGGIQIANDMNYIIVEGFEVIGPSQAINYDMAMDNRAYKVAVAEDGDSSTNYNHSYFSGKGIWGGYGAHHHIIIRNNIVHDTPGSGIRFNDSDHITIENNTVYNTTWWTSSASSAVVFAETIASSEADNGTNIKMIIRGNLVYNNWNRIPFYVTQLPDNSGNENPNYGTADYNSIVDGQGLYVTRSDPSYNGTFLFENNICVNNGKNGINFDNSLAASAIIRNNTLYFNGVHEYIQDLSVAEGNPSHRGQNVAGIKSNKVLNSTVVNNIVITRPLEDAPSYYENGFTAIQLNQVSGSRIANNNLFLNGTYAFPATSENNIVDQDPLFVLSPAVVNGPIDISATDFSITPNSPAIDAGDPSYSPIYDFLGNSRPIVSTAISSSSFENSTGGWSAFGSTVELNQEVSKTGNSSLLTSNRTLNWHSPKLVLDNLLTVGETYTFYVWVKLAQDVSGTSQLTIKNTTLNTYTNLTSVTASSDQVWTLLTGDYTYGSADNLFVYVKGPTMDDGGGDYFIDDFSLMPQGSPAVDFSNVDDIVDIGAYEFLGNSLSAISPSDSNSDFILYPNPASDRLQISNLLKSDIVLVYDLFGKTYKLSQTHHQQTRTIEVSNISTGLYILKIINPSKNKIQTLRFIKH
;
A
#
# COMPACT_ATOMS: atom_id res chain seq x y z
N MET A 1 -17.95 29.81 -61.54
CA MET A 1 -18.57 31.10 -61.94
C MET A 1 -18.37 32.04 -60.75
N ILE A 2 -17.32 32.84 -60.76
CA ILE A 2 -17.18 34.18 -61.27
C ILE A 2 -18.43 34.98 -60.86
N SER A 3 -18.41 36.02 -60.09
CA SER A 3 -17.57 37.21 -60.04
C SER A 3 -18.06 38.15 -58.93
N LYS A 4 -17.16 38.89 -58.30
CA LYS A 4 -17.04 40.35 -58.32
C LYS A 4 -18.24 41.15 -57.70
N LEU A 5 -18.04 42.09 -56.88
CA LEU A 5 -17.23 43.34 -56.73
C LEU A 5 -17.85 44.12 -55.54
N ASN A 6 -17.32 44.90 -54.81
CA ASN A 6 -16.44 46.05 -54.74
C ASN A 6 -16.76 46.93 -53.53
N ASN A 7 -15.73 47.38 -52.91
CA ASN A 7 -15.54 48.69 -52.23
C ASN A 7 -16.73 49.61 -51.93
N LYS A 8 -16.83 49.98 -50.64
CA LYS A 8 -16.90 51.40 -50.27
C LYS A 8 -16.27 51.68 -48.91
N MET A 9 -15.24 52.46 -48.98
CA MET A 9 -14.57 53.15 -47.91
C MET A 9 -15.40 54.32 -47.47
N TYR A 10 -15.75 54.51 -46.23
CA TYR A 10 -16.10 55.78 -45.61
C TYR A 10 -15.27 56.04 -44.39
N LEU A 11 -14.52 57.07 -44.43
CA LEU A 11 -13.87 57.76 -43.33
C LEU A 11 -14.91 58.22 -42.31
N PHE A 12 -14.67 57.92 -41.01
CA PHE A 12 -15.17 58.81 -39.97
C PHE A 12 -14.05 58.99 -38.91
N SER A 13 -13.96 60.24 -38.57
CA SER A 13 -12.99 60.97 -37.79
C SER A 13 -12.88 60.47 -36.32
N SER A 14 -11.68 60.58 -35.85
CA SER A 14 -11.20 60.64 -34.47
C SER A 14 -12.24 60.97 -33.38
N CYS A 15 -12.49 60.02 -32.51
CA CYS A 15 -12.95 60.30 -31.15
C CYS A 15 -11.89 59.72 -30.19
N LYS A 16 -11.12 60.60 -29.53
CA LYS A 16 -10.23 60.24 -28.42
C LYS A 16 -11.11 59.85 -27.25
N ILE A 17 -11.25 58.56 -26.99
CA ILE A 17 -11.75 58.05 -25.70
C ILE A 17 -10.55 57.78 -24.83
N GLN A 18 -10.47 58.44 -23.68
CA GLN A 18 -9.47 58.26 -22.65
C GLN A 18 -9.45 56.80 -22.17
N SER A 19 -8.32 56.13 -22.43
CA SER A 19 -8.13 54.70 -22.22
C SER A 19 -7.75 54.25 -20.79
N SER A 20 -7.98 55.06 -19.75
CA SER A 20 -7.55 54.72 -18.40
C SER A 20 -8.58 53.98 -17.55
N ASN A 21 -9.87 54.04 -17.85
CA ASN A 21 -10.89 53.41 -17.00
C ASN A 21 -11.37 52.04 -17.49
N PHE A 22 -11.09 51.68 -18.73
CA PHE A 22 -11.57 50.42 -19.29
C PHE A 22 -10.69 49.23 -18.82
N TYR A 23 -9.38 49.45 -18.69
CA TYR A 23 -8.44 48.41 -18.17
C TYR A 23 -8.61 48.17 -16.70
N THR A 24 -8.99 49.15 -15.89
CA THR A 24 -9.21 48.98 -14.45
C THR A 24 -10.47 48.16 -14.18
N HIS A 25 -11.50 48.24 -14.98
CA HIS A 25 -12.73 47.46 -14.82
C HIS A 25 -12.55 46.00 -15.30
N ILE A 26 -11.76 45.76 -16.36
CA ILE A 26 -11.41 44.40 -16.81
C ILE A 26 -10.47 43.73 -15.78
N PHE A 27 -9.53 44.45 -15.19
CA PHE A 27 -8.65 43.93 -14.16
C PHE A 27 -9.41 43.60 -12.86
N PHE A 28 -10.42 44.36 -12.48
CA PHE A 28 -11.31 44.06 -11.35
C PHE A 28 -12.24 42.88 -11.64
N ILE A 29 -12.75 42.72 -12.88
CA ILE A 29 -13.56 41.56 -13.26
C ILE A 29 -12.73 40.28 -13.35
N VAL A 30 -11.47 40.34 -13.78
CA VAL A 30 -10.55 39.20 -13.79
C VAL A 30 -10.08 38.80 -12.37
N ILE A 31 -9.90 39.75 -11.45
CA ILE A 31 -9.61 39.48 -10.05
C ILE A 31 -10.83 38.92 -9.31
N LEU A 32 -12.06 39.29 -9.67
CA LEU A 32 -13.29 38.73 -9.09
C LEU A 32 -13.62 37.33 -9.62
N LEU A 33 -12.99 36.87 -10.71
CA LEU A 33 -13.15 35.53 -11.27
C LEU A 33 -12.05 34.55 -10.80
N SER A 34 -11.07 35.01 -10.05
CA SER A 34 -10.04 34.14 -9.42
C SER A 34 -10.35 33.81 -7.96
N THR A 35 -11.61 33.78 -7.55
CA THR A 35 -11.98 32.98 -6.38
C THR A 35 -11.76 31.53 -6.80
N SER A 36 -10.68 30.93 -6.33
CA SER A 36 -10.55 29.49 -6.36
C SER A 36 -11.86 28.91 -5.82
N LEU A 37 -12.69 28.37 -6.69
CA LEU A 37 -13.79 27.51 -6.29
C LEU A 37 -13.15 26.31 -5.58
N HIS A 38 -12.93 26.43 -4.27
CA HIS A 38 -12.70 25.25 -3.44
C HIS A 38 -14.01 24.47 -3.48
N ALA A 39 -13.93 23.20 -3.81
CA ALA A 39 -15.09 22.33 -3.73
C ALA A 39 -15.62 22.35 -2.29
N GLN A 40 -16.93 22.41 -2.15
CA GLN A 40 -17.56 22.45 -0.85
C GLN A 40 -17.52 21.08 -0.20
N ASP A 41 -17.15 21.04 1.09
CA ASP A 41 -17.26 19.85 1.92
C ASP A 41 -18.70 19.71 2.45
N TYR A 42 -19.15 18.46 2.58
CA TYR A 42 -20.47 18.13 3.09
C TYR A 42 -20.38 17.20 4.29
N TYR A 43 -21.33 17.32 5.17
CA TYR A 43 -21.39 16.58 6.42
C TYR A 43 -22.67 15.75 6.50
N VAL A 44 -22.51 14.51 7.02
CA VAL A 44 -23.60 13.54 7.15
C VAL A 44 -23.70 13.09 8.60
N SER A 45 -24.89 13.13 9.17
CA SER A 45 -25.18 12.58 10.50
C SER A 45 -26.47 11.78 10.46
N HIS A 46 -26.40 10.51 10.82
CA HIS A 46 -27.58 9.64 10.89
C HIS A 46 -28.60 10.14 11.91
N GLU A 47 -28.14 10.66 13.06
CA GLU A 47 -29.01 11.06 14.17
C GLU A 47 -29.50 12.52 14.06
N LEU A 48 -28.61 13.44 13.69
CA LEU A 48 -28.86 14.90 13.69
C LEU A 48 -29.17 15.46 12.32
N GLY A 49 -28.99 14.67 11.27
CA GLY A 49 -29.10 15.09 9.88
C GLY A 49 -30.53 15.09 9.35
N SER A 50 -30.72 15.81 8.27
CA SER A 50 -31.92 15.74 7.42
C SER A 50 -31.51 15.99 5.97
N ASP A 51 -32.04 15.20 5.03
CA ASP A 51 -31.76 15.39 3.61
C ASP A 51 -32.37 16.68 3.03
N GLY A 52 -33.19 17.37 3.80
CA GLY A 52 -33.67 18.73 3.52
C GLY A 52 -32.72 19.86 3.95
N ASN A 53 -31.65 19.53 4.66
CA ASN A 53 -30.63 20.49 5.10
C ASN A 53 -29.70 20.89 3.94
N ASN A 54 -28.74 21.76 4.21
CA ASN A 54 -27.75 22.23 3.25
C ASN A 54 -26.41 21.48 3.30
N GLY A 55 -26.29 20.48 4.19
CA GLY A 55 -25.09 19.64 4.30
C GLY A 55 -23.88 20.28 4.98
N LEU A 56 -24.04 21.44 5.62
CA LEU A 56 -22.99 22.04 6.43
C LEU A 56 -22.83 21.28 7.75
N GLU A 57 -21.68 21.43 8.42
CA GLU A 57 -21.38 20.74 9.69
C GLU A 57 -22.46 21.01 10.78
N THR A 58 -22.99 22.22 10.83
CA THR A 58 -24.05 22.59 11.78
C THR A 58 -25.46 22.20 11.32
N SER A 59 -25.61 21.73 10.09
CA SER A 59 -26.87 21.37 9.43
C SER A 59 -26.63 20.24 8.42
N PRO A 60 -26.20 19.05 8.93
CA PRO A 60 -25.75 17.94 8.09
C PRO A 60 -26.91 17.28 7.32
N PHE A 61 -26.57 16.59 6.24
CA PHE A 61 -27.49 15.64 5.61
C PHE A 61 -27.72 14.42 6.48
N GLN A 62 -28.81 13.68 6.27
CA GLN A 62 -29.08 12.44 6.97
C GLN A 62 -28.43 11.24 6.27
N THR A 63 -28.41 11.23 4.94
CA THR A 63 -27.92 10.10 4.16
C THR A 63 -26.63 10.44 3.40
N ILE A 64 -25.75 9.45 3.30
CA ILE A 64 -24.50 9.59 2.55
C ILE A 64 -24.79 9.83 1.05
N ASN A 65 -25.79 9.14 0.50
CA ASN A 65 -26.17 9.29 -0.90
C ASN A 65 -26.64 10.74 -1.23
N ARG A 66 -27.29 11.42 -0.27
CA ARG A 66 -27.65 12.83 -0.45
C ARG A 66 -26.41 13.73 -0.56
N ALA A 67 -25.41 13.50 0.30
CA ALA A 67 -24.15 14.24 0.25
C ALA A 67 -23.37 13.95 -1.05
N ILE A 68 -23.31 12.68 -1.48
CA ILE A 68 -22.68 12.30 -2.76
C ILE A 68 -23.36 12.98 -3.95
N SER A 69 -24.67 13.19 -3.90
CA SER A 69 -25.37 13.90 -4.99
C SER A 69 -24.98 15.37 -5.13
N GLU A 70 -24.46 15.99 -4.06
CA GLU A 70 -24.07 17.40 -4.03
C GLU A 70 -22.58 17.62 -4.22
N VAL A 71 -21.73 16.70 -3.73
CA VAL A 71 -20.27 16.89 -3.75
C VAL A 71 -19.75 16.99 -5.18
N GLU A 72 -18.80 17.89 -5.40
CA GLU A 72 -18.09 18.08 -6.67
C GLU A 72 -16.61 17.69 -6.53
N ALA A 73 -15.90 17.62 -7.66
CA ALA A 73 -14.48 17.25 -7.70
C ALA A 73 -13.64 18.12 -6.74
N GLY A 74 -12.85 17.48 -5.88
CA GLY A 74 -12.06 18.10 -4.83
C GLY A 74 -12.77 18.25 -3.48
N GLY A 75 -14.09 17.95 -3.41
CA GLY A 75 -14.86 18.04 -2.16
C GLY A 75 -14.80 16.76 -1.33
N THR A 76 -15.05 16.91 -0.05
CA THR A 76 -15.10 15.82 0.93
C THR A 76 -16.49 15.65 1.51
N VAL A 77 -16.94 14.41 1.61
CA VAL A 77 -18.12 14.01 2.38
C VAL A 77 -17.66 13.41 3.71
N TYR A 78 -17.85 14.15 4.79
CA TYR A 78 -17.56 13.74 6.15
C TYR A 78 -18.75 13.03 6.77
N VAL A 79 -18.56 11.77 7.18
CA VAL A 79 -19.61 10.94 7.79
C VAL A 79 -19.39 10.83 9.29
N MET A 80 -20.37 11.29 10.07
CA MET A 80 -20.33 11.24 11.53
C MET A 80 -20.73 9.86 12.05
N GLU A 81 -20.51 9.64 13.34
CA GLU A 81 -20.91 8.43 14.07
C GLU A 81 -22.34 8.01 13.76
N GLY A 82 -22.56 6.72 13.63
CA GLY A 82 -23.88 6.13 13.40
C GLY A 82 -23.81 4.89 12.52
N THR A 83 -24.90 4.15 12.45
CA THR A 83 -25.04 3.00 11.56
C THR A 83 -25.92 3.36 10.38
N TYR A 84 -25.33 3.32 9.20
CA TYR A 84 -25.96 3.64 7.92
C TYR A 84 -26.34 2.34 7.21
N ARG A 85 -27.62 2.20 6.86
CA ARG A 85 -28.20 0.98 6.30
C ARG A 85 -28.87 1.22 4.96
N ASN A 86 -29.00 0.18 4.14
CA ASN A 86 -29.80 0.25 2.93
C ASN A 86 -31.32 0.43 3.26
N GLN A 87 -32.04 1.06 2.36
CA GLN A 87 -33.41 1.52 2.59
C GLN A 87 -34.37 0.44 3.11
N ASN A 88 -34.21 -0.81 2.68
CA ASN A 88 -35.06 -1.95 3.04
C ASN A 88 -34.35 -2.93 3.97
N TYR A 89 -33.40 -2.45 4.78
CA TYR A 89 -32.67 -3.30 5.71
C TYR A 89 -33.61 -4.07 6.66
N GLY A 90 -33.33 -5.34 6.89
CA GLY A 90 -34.12 -6.22 7.75
C GLY A 90 -35.38 -6.78 7.09
N THR A 91 -35.66 -6.46 5.82
CA THR A 91 -36.84 -7.02 5.11
C THR A 91 -36.49 -8.25 4.25
N VAL A 92 -35.21 -8.61 4.21
CA VAL A 92 -34.72 -9.75 3.45
C VAL A 92 -34.99 -11.04 4.20
N ASP A 93 -35.65 -12.01 3.56
CA ASP A 93 -35.78 -13.37 4.05
C ASP A 93 -34.90 -14.31 3.19
N PRO A 94 -33.73 -14.70 3.69
CA PRO A 94 -32.81 -15.52 2.93
C PRO A 94 -33.33 -16.96 2.69
N SER A 95 -34.36 -17.41 3.41
CA SER A 95 -34.94 -18.76 3.28
C SER A 95 -35.89 -18.91 2.09
N THR A 96 -36.37 -17.81 1.52
CA THR A 96 -37.40 -17.85 0.47
C THR A 96 -36.85 -17.96 -0.95
N ASN A 97 -35.55 -17.88 -1.16
CA ASN A 97 -34.92 -17.85 -2.48
C ASN A 97 -35.55 -16.87 -3.49
N THR A 98 -36.25 -15.88 -3.00
CA THR A 98 -36.82 -14.84 -3.86
C THR A 98 -35.78 -13.80 -4.21
N ASN A 99 -35.90 -13.22 -5.40
CA ASN A 99 -34.98 -12.20 -5.88
C ASN A 99 -35.04 -10.96 -4.98
N MET A 100 -34.00 -10.79 -4.17
CA MET A 100 -33.92 -9.73 -3.19
C MET A 100 -32.89 -8.70 -3.63
N SER A 101 -33.38 -7.62 -4.20
CA SER A 101 -32.56 -6.56 -4.78
C SER A 101 -32.44 -5.35 -3.87
N ASN A 102 -32.12 -5.55 -2.59
CA ASN A 102 -31.77 -4.42 -1.76
C ASN A 102 -30.58 -3.67 -2.36
N PRO A 103 -30.67 -2.35 -2.51
CA PRO A 103 -29.59 -1.57 -3.09
C PRO A 103 -28.37 -1.58 -2.20
N HIS A 104 -27.25 -1.08 -2.72
CA HIS A 104 -26.10 -0.74 -1.87
C HIS A 104 -26.48 0.34 -0.87
N VAL A 105 -25.84 0.34 0.30
CA VAL A 105 -26.05 1.43 1.28
C VAL A 105 -25.59 2.75 0.70
N VAL A 106 -24.44 2.77 0.08
CA VAL A 106 -23.83 3.93 -0.56
C VAL A 106 -23.53 3.63 -2.03
N THR A 107 -23.89 4.57 -2.91
CA THR A 107 -23.50 4.52 -4.32
C THR A 107 -22.80 5.82 -4.70
N ILE A 108 -21.52 5.77 -5.01
CA ILE A 108 -20.72 6.88 -5.50
C ILE A 108 -20.88 6.91 -7.02
N ASN A 109 -21.65 7.88 -7.52
CA ASN A 109 -22.00 8.02 -8.92
C ASN A 109 -21.48 9.32 -9.55
N LYS A 110 -20.43 9.88 -8.96
CA LYS A 110 -19.69 11.04 -9.45
C LYS A 110 -18.21 10.76 -9.45
N SER A 111 -17.50 11.32 -10.42
CA SER A 111 -16.05 11.29 -10.50
C SER A 111 -15.43 12.57 -9.95
N GLY A 112 -14.28 12.45 -9.32
CA GLY A 112 -13.37 13.56 -9.13
C GLY A 112 -12.62 13.90 -10.42
N LEU A 113 -11.51 14.61 -10.27
CA LEU A 113 -10.59 14.96 -11.34
C LEU A 113 -9.16 14.68 -10.87
N GLU A 114 -8.22 14.65 -11.79
CA GLU A 114 -6.82 14.59 -11.47
C GLU A 114 -6.44 15.68 -10.45
N ASN A 115 -5.76 15.31 -9.38
CA ASN A 115 -5.43 16.17 -8.23
C ASN A 115 -6.63 16.79 -7.46
N ASN A 116 -7.87 16.41 -7.80
CA ASN A 116 -9.10 16.88 -7.16
C ASN A 116 -10.06 15.71 -6.94
N TYR A 117 -9.67 14.75 -6.09
CA TYR A 117 -10.48 13.58 -5.79
C TYR A 117 -11.77 13.96 -5.06
N ILE A 118 -12.84 13.21 -5.30
CA ILE A 118 -13.97 13.17 -4.37
C ILE A 118 -13.59 12.23 -3.23
N THR A 119 -13.68 12.73 -2.00
CA THR A 119 -13.34 11.95 -0.80
C THR A 119 -14.59 11.65 0.02
N LEU A 120 -14.88 10.37 0.22
CA LEU A 120 -15.87 9.90 1.20
C LEU A 120 -15.11 9.36 2.40
N LYS A 121 -15.27 9.99 3.58
CA LYS A 121 -14.51 9.59 4.76
C LYS A 121 -15.26 9.80 6.07
N ASN A 122 -14.77 9.14 7.12
CA ASN A 122 -15.25 9.39 8.46
C ASN A 122 -14.94 10.83 8.92
N TYR A 123 -15.86 11.41 9.70
CA TYR A 123 -15.56 12.65 10.41
C TYR A 123 -14.45 12.40 11.45
N PRO A 124 -13.51 13.34 11.64
CA PRO A 124 -12.38 13.15 12.54
C PRO A 124 -12.78 12.67 13.95
N GLY A 125 -12.26 11.52 14.37
CA GLY A 125 -12.58 10.91 15.67
C GLY A 125 -13.88 10.13 15.73
N HIS A 126 -14.60 9.95 14.62
CA HIS A 126 -15.81 9.14 14.50
C HIS A 126 -15.52 7.82 13.77
N SER A 127 -16.34 6.80 14.05
CA SER A 127 -16.25 5.47 13.45
C SER A 127 -17.62 5.08 12.87
N PRO A 128 -18.02 5.64 11.73
CA PRO A 128 -19.30 5.32 11.11
C PRO A 128 -19.32 3.88 10.59
N VAL A 129 -20.46 3.22 10.79
CA VAL A 129 -20.71 1.84 10.37
C VAL A 129 -21.63 1.84 9.16
N ILE A 130 -21.25 1.12 8.11
CA ILE A 130 -22.08 0.83 6.93
C ILE A 130 -22.48 -0.63 7.02
N GLU A 131 -23.76 -0.89 7.33
CA GLU A 131 -24.29 -2.23 7.50
C GLU A 131 -25.32 -2.55 6.42
N PHE A 132 -25.11 -3.66 5.69
CA PHE A 132 -25.94 -4.02 4.55
C PHE A 132 -26.53 -5.43 4.66
N ASP A 133 -27.67 -5.63 4.02
CA ASP A 133 -28.33 -6.93 3.85
C ASP A 133 -28.78 -7.18 2.39
N GLY A 134 -27.98 -6.75 1.43
CA GLY A 134 -28.31 -6.83 0.01
C GLY A 134 -27.10 -6.89 -0.90
N LYS A 135 -27.08 -6.01 -1.91
CA LYS A 135 -26.02 -5.97 -2.94
C LYS A 135 -24.63 -5.64 -2.39
N GLY A 136 -24.56 -4.87 -1.30
CA GLY A 136 -23.29 -4.53 -0.67
C GLY A 136 -23.32 -3.22 0.11
N GLY A 137 -22.19 -2.90 0.72
CA GLY A 137 -22.01 -1.69 1.50
C GLY A 137 -21.81 -0.46 0.61
N ILE A 138 -20.62 -0.28 0.06
CA ILE A 138 -20.25 0.87 -0.78
C ILE A 138 -20.03 0.41 -2.21
N GLN A 139 -20.77 0.99 -3.14
CA GLN A 139 -20.55 0.82 -4.57
C GLN A 139 -19.94 2.10 -5.15
N ILE A 140 -18.88 1.94 -5.91
CA ILE A 140 -18.43 2.93 -6.89
C ILE A 140 -19.11 2.55 -8.20
N ALA A 141 -19.98 3.41 -8.71
CA ALA A 141 -20.75 3.14 -9.91
C ALA A 141 -19.85 3.02 -11.14
N ASN A 142 -20.39 2.44 -12.22
CA ASN A 142 -19.61 2.17 -13.43
C ASN A 142 -18.92 3.45 -13.96
N ASP A 143 -17.68 3.31 -14.40
CA ASP A 143 -16.85 4.36 -15.01
C ASP A 143 -16.53 5.57 -14.10
N MET A 144 -16.70 5.44 -12.79
CA MET A 144 -16.34 6.51 -11.85
C MET A 144 -14.85 6.45 -11.48
N ASN A 145 -14.23 7.63 -11.37
CA ASN A 145 -12.77 7.80 -11.27
C ASN A 145 -12.41 8.89 -10.27
N TYR A 146 -11.17 8.91 -9.79
CA TYR A 146 -10.62 9.90 -8.86
C TYR A 146 -11.43 9.97 -7.55
N ILE A 147 -11.51 8.84 -6.83
CA ILE A 147 -12.31 8.69 -5.63
C ILE A 147 -11.44 8.15 -4.49
N ILE A 148 -11.66 8.66 -3.28
CA ILE A 148 -11.08 8.13 -2.03
C ILE A 148 -12.22 7.68 -1.13
N VAL A 149 -12.12 6.44 -0.59
CA VAL A 149 -13.02 5.91 0.46
C VAL A 149 -12.18 5.54 1.68
N GLU A 150 -12.46 6.16 2.83
CA GLU A 150 -11.59 6.08 3.99
C GLU A 150 -12.35 6.05 5.32
N GLY A 151 -11.95 5.14 6.24
CA GLY A 151 -12.31 5.21 7.66
C GLY A 151 -13.68 4.65 8.02
N PHE A 152 -14.21 3.69 7.26
CA PHE A 152 -15.49 3.03 7.53
C PHE A 152 -15.32 1.62 8.09
N GLU A 153 -16.24 1.22 8.98
CA GLU A 153 -16.53 -0.17 9.24
C GLU A 153 -17.68 -0.61 8.31
N VAL A 154 -17.46 -1.66 7.50
CA VAL A 154 -18.44 -2.17 6.53
C VAL A 154 -18.81 -3.60 6.90
N ILE A 155 -20.06 -3.83 7.26
CA ILE A 155 -20.56 -5.11 7.80
C ILE A 155 -21.58 -5.71 6.87
N GLY A 156 -21.39 -6.97 6.50
CA GLY A 156 -22.35 -7.75 5.74
C GLY A 156 -23.18 -8.73 6.59
N PRO A 157 -24.15 -9.43 5.98
CA PRO A 157 -25.09 -10.29 6.69
C PRO A 157 -24.59 -11.72 6.94
N SER A 158 -23.30 -12.03 6.83
CA SER A 158 -22.80 -13.41 6.91
C SER A 158 -23.18 -14.14 8.18
N GLN A 159 -23.34 -13.44 9.29
CA GLN A 159 -23.75 -14.05 10.57
C GLN A 159 -25.20 -14.53 10.58
N ALA A 160 -26.04 -14.04 9.68
CA ALA A 160 -27.44 -14.47 9.53
C ALA A 160 -27.61 -15.61 8.51
N ILE A 161 -26.55 -16.03 7.84
CA ILE A 161 -26.56 -17.09 6.83
C ILE A 161 -26.00 -18.38 7.46
N ASN A 162 -26.64 -19.51 7.17
CA ASN A 162 -26.12 -20.83 7.48
C ASN A 162 -25.78 -21.61 6.20
N TYR A 163 -25.16 -22.77 6.35
CA TYR A 163 -24.71 -23.61 5.24
C TYR A 163 -25.86 -24.05 4.34
N ASP A 164 -26.99 -24.52 4.92
CA ASP A 164 -28.14 -25.00 4.17
C ASP A 164 -28.72 -23.92 3.26
N MET A 165 -28.97 -22.72 3.82
CA MET A 165 -29.45 -21.59 3.04
C MET A 165 -28.52 -21.25 1.86
N ALA A 166 -27.21 -21.31 2.07
CA ALA A 166 -26.23 -21.00 1.04
C ALA A 166 -26.18 -22.10 -0.02
N MET A 167 -26.35 -23.37 0.36
CA MET A 167 -26.43 -24.51 -0.58
C MET A 167 -27.72 -24.48 -1.38
N ASP A 168 -28.86 -24.14 -0.79
CA ASP A 168 -30.13 -23.94 -1.50
C ASP A 168 -29.98 -22.81 -2.55
N ASN A 169 -29.34 -21.72 -2.19
CA ASN A 169 -29.00 -20.64 -3.14
C ASN A 169 -28.08 -21.14 -4.27
N ARG A 170 -27.08 -21.97 -3.95
CA ARG A 170 -26.23 -22.58 -4.96
C ARG A 170 -27.03 -23.49 -5.91
N ALA A 171 -27.87 -24.38 -5.37
CA ALA A 171 -28.70 -25.28 -6.17
C ALA A 171 -29.58 -24.51 -7.14
N TYR A 172 -30.20 -23.45 -6.69
CA TYR A 172 -30.96 -22.54 -7.54
C TYR A 172 -30.11 -21.94 -8.66
N LYS A 173 -28.92 -21.41 -8.36
CA LYS A 173 -28.01 -20.85 -9.37
C LYS A 173 -27.57 -21.90 -10.42
N VAL A 174 -27.31 -23.13 -9.98
CA VAL A 174 -26.96 -24.25 -10.88
C VAL A 174 -28.12 -24.55 -11.83
N ALA A 175 -29.33 -24.79 -11.30
CA ALA A 175 -30.49 -25.09 -12.09
C ALA A 175 -30.77 -24.07 -13.20
N VAL A 176 -30.56 -22.83 -12.84
CA VAL A 176 -30.79 -21.74 -13.79
C VAL A 176 -29.67 -21.61 -14.83
N ALA A 177 -28.41 -21.83 -14.47
CA ALA A 177 -27.31 -21.87 -15.41
C ALA A 177 -27.47 -23.02 -16.43
N GLU A 178 -28.08 -24.16 -16.02
CA GLU A 178 -28.35 -25.32 -16.86
C GLU A 178 -29.54 -25.12 -17.81
N ASP A 179 -30.59 -24.46 -17.35
CA ASP A 179 -31.80 -24.20 -18.12
C ASP A 179 -31.66 -23.10 -19.19
N GLY A 180 -30.55 -22.36 -19.16
CA GLY A 180 -30.28 -21.27 -20.11
C GLY A 180 -31.25 -20.08 -19.99
N ASP A 181 -32.06 -20.02 -18.93
CA ASP A 181 -33.01 -18.95 -18.70
C ASP A 181 -32.29 -17.74 -18.10
N SER A 182 -31.86 -16.85 -18.97
CA SER A 182 -31.22 -15.56 -18.58
C SER A 182 -32.24 -14.51 -18.11
N SER A 183 -33.54 -14.81 -18.12
CA SER A 183 -34.60 -13.85 -17.77
C SER A 183 -34.78 -13.67 -16.27
N THR A 184 -34.34 -14.62 -15.46
CA THR A 184 -34.38 -14.54 -14.01
C THR A 184 -33.07 -13.98 -13.49
N ASN A 185 -33.13 -12.92 -12.70
CA ASN A 185 -31.95 -12.29 -12.12
C ASN A 185 -31.45 -13.13 -10.93
N TYR A 186 -30.54 -14.06 -11.21
CA TYR A 186 -30.06 -15.12 -10.30
C TYR A 186 -29.16 -14.67 -9.16
N ASN A 187 -28.77 -13.42 -9.16
CA ASN A 187 -27.99 -12.88 -8.08
C ASN A 187 -28.88 -12.66 -6.87
N HIS A 188 -29.01 -13.71 -6.05
CA HIS A 188 -29.27 -13.47 -4.68
C HIS A 188 -28.14 -12.63 -4.13
N SER A 189 -28.31 -11.31 -4.24
CA SER A 189 -27.34 -10.33 -3.79
C SER A 189 -27.01 -10.52 -2.31
N TYR A 190 -27.94 -11.04 -1.55
CA TYR A 190 -27.77 -11.40 -0.14
C TYR A 190 -26.62 -12.41 0.08
N PHE A 191 -26.48 -13.43 -0.76
CA PHE A 191 -25.42 -14.45 -0.65
C PHE A 191 -24.13 -14.10 -1.39
N SER A 192 -24.05 -12.95 -2.03
CA SER A 192 -22.88 -12.51 -2.78
C SER A 192 -22.57 -11.03 -2.61
N GLY A 193 -23.23 -10.40 -1.64
CA GLY A 193 -23.01 -8.99 -1.31
C GLY A 193 -21.56 -8.70 -0.97
N LYS A 194 -21.05 -7.57 -1.46
CA LYS A 194 -19.66 -7.16 -1.31
C LYS A 194 -19.56 -5.96 -0.38
N GLY A 195 -18.47 -5.88 0.37
CA GLY A 195 -18.24 -4.75 1.26
C GLY A 195 -18.06 -3.45 0.48
N ILE A 196 -16.97 -3.34 -0.28
CA ILE A 196 -16.67 -2.20 -1.15
C ILE A 196 -16.45 -2.74 -2.57
N TRP A 197 -17.19 -2.21 -3.52
CA TRP A 197 -17.19 -2.71 -4.88
C TRP A 197 -17.09 -1.62 -5.93
N GLY A 198 -16.05 -1.67 -6.77
CA GLY A 198 -16.05 -1.01 -8.07
C GLY A 198 -16.94 -1.81 -9.03
N GLY A 199 -18.00 -1.20 -9.55
CA GLY A 199 -18.92 -1.80 -10.51
C GLY A 199 -18.22 -2.30 -11.76
N TYR A 200 -18.97 -2.66 -12.78
CA TYR A 200 -18.41 -2.91 -14.10
C TYR A 200 -18.11 -1.58 -14.79
N GLY A 201 -17.02 -1.52 -15.56
CA GLY A 201 -16.62 -0.32 -16.29
C GLY A 201 -15.19 0.12 -15.96
N ALA A 202 -14.67 1.07 -16.73
CA ALA A 202 -13.28 1.49 -16.68
C ALA A 202 -12.98 2.41 -15.47
N HIS A 203 -12.86 1.84 -14.28
CA HIS A 203 -12.45 2.57 -13.08
C HIS A 203 -10.97 2.88 -13.09
N HIS A 204 -10.58 4.09 -12.65
CA HIS A 204 -9.17 4.40 -12.43
C HIS A 204 -8.96 5.47 -11.36
N HIS A 205 -7.76 5.49 -10.79
CA HIS A 205 -7.35 6.46 -9.75
C HIS A 205 -8.32 6.45 -8.56
N ILE A 206 -8.48 5.26 -7.95
CA ILE A 206 -9.31 5.08 -6.77
C ILE A 206 -8.44 4.61 -5.61
N ILE A 207 -8.68 5.16 -4.42
CA ILE A 207 -7.97 4.81 -3.18
C ILE A 207 -8.99 4.32 -2.16
N ILE A 208 -8.82 3.10 -1.69
CA ILE A 208 -9.60 2.49 -0.61
C ILE A 208 -8.64 2.28 0.57
N ARG A 209 -8.83 3.02 1.67
CA ARG A 209 -7.88 2.95 2.77
C ARG A 209 -8.50 3.08 4.15
N ASN A 210 -7.81 2.50 5.14
CA ASN A 210 -8.18 2.62 6.56
C ASN A 210 -9.61 2.14 6.87
N ASN A 211 -10.16 1.19 6.09
CA ASN A 211 -11.49 0.63 6.32
C ASN A 211 -11.38 -0.74 7.00
N ILE A 212 -12.41 -1.09 7.76
CA ILE A 212 -12.62 -2.43 8.32
C ILE A 212 -13.79 -3.05 7.58
N VAL A 213 -13.57 -4.13 6.84
CA VAL A 213 -14.59 -4.77 6.00
C VAL A 213 -14.74 -6.21 6.43
N HIS A 214 -15.92 -6.61 6.90
CA HIS A 214 -16.09 -7.96 7.42
C HIS A 214 -17.50 -8.52 7.30
N ASP A 215 -17.58 -9.83 7.55
CA ASP A 215 -18.83 -10.60 7.51
C ASP A 215 -19.62 -10.41 6.20
N THR A 216 -18.91 -10.20 5.09
CA THR A 216 -19.53 -10.09 3.77
C THR A 216 -19.69 -11.46 3.12
N PRO A 217 -20.87 -11.84 2.61
CA PRO A 217 -21.07 -13.14 1.96
C PRO A 217 -20.22 -13.32 0.71
N GLY A 218 -20.01 -12.26 -0.06
CA GLY A 218 -19.08 -12.19 -1.18
C GLY A 218 -17.73 -11.57 -0.80
N SER A 219 -17.03 -10.96 -1.74
CA SER A 219 -15.74 -10.31 -1.52
C SER A 219 -15.83 -9.13 -0.56
N GLY A 220 -14.79 -8.95 0.26
CA GLY A 220 -14.65 -7.75 1.08
C GLY A 220 -14.49 -6.51 0.23
N ILE A 221 -13.44 -6.48 -0.63
CA ILE A 221 -13.16 -5.39 -1.56
C ILE A 221 -12.94 -5.99 -2.95
N ARG A 222 -13.64 -5.46 -3.97
CA ARG A 222 -13.51 -5.97 -5.33
C ARG A 222 -13.58 -4.87 -6.38
N PHE A 223 -12.67 -4.93 -7.35
CA PHE A 223 -12.65 -4.14 -8.56
C PHE A 223 -12.60 -5.01 -9.79
N ASN A 224 -13.41 -4.68 -10.78
CA ASN A 224 -13.36 -5.24 -12.12
C ASN A 224 -12.98 -4.11 -13.10
N ASP A 225 -12.46 -4.46 -14.29
CA ASP A 225 -12.22 -3.52 -15.40
C ASP A 225 -11.54 -2.21 -14.94
N SER A 226 -10.43 -2.31 -14.20
CA SER A 226 -9.87 -1.16 -13.46
C SER A 226 -8.38 -0.97 -13.70
N ASP A 227 -7.91 0.28 -13.44
CA ASP A 227 -6.52 0.70 -13.51
C ASP A 227 -6.18 1.71 -12.40
N HIS A 228 -4.92 1.85 -12.01
CA HIS A 228 -4.50 2.80 -10.97
C HIS A 228 -5.34 2.74 -9.68
N ILE A 229 -5.50 1.55 -9.12
CA ILE A 229 -6.22 1.35 -7.87
C ILE A 229 -5.24 1.13 -6.72
N THR A 230 -5.45 1.85 -5.61
CA THR A 230 -4.71 1.67 -4.37
C THR A 230 -5.64 1.12 -3.28
N ILE A 231 -5.28 -0.04 -2.70
CA ILE A 231 -5.94 -0.62 -1.53
C ILE A 231 -4.91 -0.68 -0.41
N GLU A 232 -5.05 0.19 0.60
CA GLU A 232 -4.02 0.35 1.62
C GLU A 232 -4.58 0.42 3.04
N ASN A 233 -3.89 -0.23 3.98
CA ASN A 233 -4.19 -0.18 5.41
C ASN A 233 -5.63 -0.57 5.76
N ASN A 234 -6.25 -1.48 5.01
CA ASN A 234 -7.57 -2.00 5.34
C ASN A 234 -7.45 -3.30 6.14
N THR A 235 -8.46 -3.56 6.97
CA THR A 235 -8.65 -4.85 7.64
C THR A 235 -9.82 -5.57 6.98
N VAL A 236 -9.60 -6.77 6.43
CA VAL A 236 -10.62 -7.54 5.69
C VAL A 236 -10.71 -8.95 6.26
N TYR A 237 -11.85 -9.32 6.85
CA TYR A 237 -11.98 -10.64 7.49
C TYR A 237 -13.38 -11.22 7.43
N ASN A 238 -13.49 -12.55 7.63
CA ASN A 238 -14.73 -13.31 7.61
C ASN A 238 -15.56 -13.06 6.34
N THR A 239 -14.92 -12.86 5.21
CA THR A 239 -15.59 -12.64 3.92
C THR A 239 -15.65 -13.91 3.10
N THR A 240 -16.49 -13.92 2.07
CA THR A 240 -16.63 -14.98 1.05
C THR A 240 -17.29 -16.29 1.53
N TRP A 241 -17.69 -16.39 2.79
CA TRP A 241 -18.11 -17.67 3.38
C TRP A 241 -19.31 -18.33 2.70
N TRP A 242 -20.25 -17.56 2.17
CA TRP A 242 -21.55 -18.06 1.78
C TRP A 242 -21.88 -17.94 0.30
N THR A 243 -20.96 -17.41 -0.48
CA THR A 243 -21.16 -17.29 -1.92
C THR A 243 -20.76 -18.56 -2.66
N SER A 244 -21.60 -18.96 -3.60
CA SER A 244 -21.23 -19.97 -4.61
C SER A 244 -20.55 -19.36 -5.84
N SER A 245 -20.37 -18.03 -5.89
CA SER A 245 -19.57 -17.36 -6.92
C SER A 245 -18.09 -17.39 -6.53
N ALA A 246 -17.21 -17.40 -7.52
CA ALA A 246 -15.78 -17.26 -7.30
C ALA A 246 -15.47 -15.92 -6.64
N SER A 247 -15.05 -15.96 -5.37
CA SER A 247 -14.81 -14.79 -4.53
C SER A 247 -13.62 -14.97 -3.61
N SER A 248 -12.91 -13.87 -3.37
CA SER A 248 -11.78 -13.79 -2.45
C SER A 248 -11.88 -12.49 -1.66
N ALA A 249 -11.07 -12.31 -0.61
CA ALA A 249 -11.22 -11.17 0.28
C ALA A 249 -11.01 -9.84 -0.46
N VAL A 250 -9.86 -9.67 -1.12
CA VAL A 250 -9.55 -8.52 -1.98
C VAL A 250 -9.31 -9.01 -3.39
N VAL A 251 -10.04 -8.48 -4.36
CA VAL A 251 -10.02 -8.99 -5.75
C VAL A 251 -9.84 -7.88 -6.76
N PHE A 252 -8.92 -8.08 -7.67
CA PHE A 252 -8.84 -7.38 -8.96
C PHE A 252 -9.10 -8.40 -10.07
N ALA A 253 -10.13 -8.16 -10.85
CA ALA A 253 -10.46 -9.03 -11.99
C ALA A 253 -10.57 -8.21 -13.27
N GLU A 254 -10.06 -8.78 -14.37
CA GLU A 254 -10.25 -8.19 -15.70
C GLU A 254 -9.70 -6.76 -15.80
N THR A 255 -8.56 -6.47 -15.16
CA THR A 255 -7.92 -5.15 -15.20
C THR A 255 -7.62 -4.72 -16.63
N ILE A 256 -7.89 -3.46 -16.94
CA ILE A 256 -7.71 -2.85 -18.26
C ILE A 256 -6.96 -1.53 -18.11
N ALA A 257 -6.20 -1.11 -19.11
CA ALA A 257 -5.55 0.20 -19.11
C ALA A 257 -6.60 1.31 -19.22
N SER A 258 -6.45 2.37 -18.43
CA SER A 258 -7.35 3.52 -18.42
C SER A 258 -7.35 4.31 -19.73
N SER A 259 -6.25 4.25 -20.50
CA SER A 259 -6.15 4.75 -21.87
C SER A 259 -5.02 4.04 -22.61
N GLU A 260 -5.04 4.09 -23.95
CA GLU A 260 -3.94 3.56 -24.76
C GLU A 260 -2.60 4.27 -24.47
N ALA A 261 -2.64 5.57 -24.17
CA ALA A 261 -1.47 6.37 -23.84
C ALA A 261 -0.85 5.98 -22.48
N ASP A 262 -1.64 5.37 -21.61
CA ASP A 262 -1.24 4.93 -20.26
C ASP A 262 -1.00 3.41 -20.18
N ASN A 263 -0.93 2.72 -21.29
CA ASN A 263 -0.61 1.30 -21.32
C ASN A 263 0.91 1.09 -21.16
N GLY A 264 1.41 1.29 -19.94
CA GLY A 264 2.83 1.19 -19.59
C GLY A 264 3.10 0.18 -18.47
N THR A 265 4.36 -0.14 -18.26
CA THR A 265 4.84 -1.12 -17.27
C THR A 265 4.99 -0.57 -15.85
N ASN A 266 4.63 0.68 -15.63
CA ASN A 266 4.71 1.33 -14.32
C ASN A 266 3.88 0.60 -13.27
N ILE A 267 4.20 0.84 -11.99
CA ILE A 267 3.35 0.39 -10.89
C ILE A 267 2.04 1.15 -10.94
N LYS A 268 0.95 0.43 -11.18
CA LYS A 268 -0.39 0.99 -11.32
C LYS A 268 -1.37 0.49 -10.27
N MET A 269 -1.20 -0.74 -9.83
CA MET A 269 -2.09 -1.39 -8.87
C MET A 269 -1.31 -1.58 -7.57
N ILE A 270 -1.74 -0.96 -6.48
CA ILE A 270 -1.03 -0.96 -5.20
C ILE A 270 -1.89 -1.61 -4.13
N ILE A 271 -1.39 -2.68 -3.54
CA ILE A 271 -2.02 -3.41 -2.45
C ILE A 271 -1.01 -3.45 -1.29
N ARG A 272 -1.19 -2.59 -0.27
CA ARG A 272 -0.19 -2.47 0.79
C ARG A 272 -0.76 -2.28 2.18
N GLY A 273 -0.04 -2.79 3.18
CA GLY A 273 -0.37 -2.58 4.59
C GLY A 273 -1.73 -3.15 5.00
N ASN A 274 -2.31 -4.09 4.25
CA ASN A 274 -3.61 -4.65 4.59
C ASN A 274 -3.47 -5.86 5.51
N LEU A 275 -4.39 -5.99 6.47
CA LEU A 275 -4.57 -7.18 7.31
C LEU A 275 -5.77 -7.97 6.78
N VAL A 276 -5.50 -9.18 6.28
CA VAL A 276 -6.51 -9.99 5.56
C VAL A 276 -6.55 -11.38 6.17
N TYR A 277 -7.65 -11.74 6.86
CA TYR A 277 -7.68 -13.00 7.60
C TYR A 277 -9.05 -13.67 7.67
N ASN A 278 -9.07 -15.01 7.86
CA ASN A 278 -10.28 -15.82 8.00
C ASN A 278 -11.25 -15.71 6.81
N ASN A 279 -10.77 -15.51 5.60
CA ASN A 279 -11.61 -15.38 4.41
C ASN A 279 -11.65 -16.71 3.65
N TRP A 280 -12.80 -17.37 3.66
CA TRP A 280 -12.97 -18.71 3.07
C TRP A 280 -14.20 -18.81 2.19
N ASN A 281 -14.10 -19.50 1.08
CA ASN A 281 -15.28 -20.05 0.44
C ASN A 281 -15.63 -21.37 1.13
N ARG A 282 -16.87 -21.50 1.57
CA ARG A 282 -17.44 -22.74 2.14
C ARG A 282 -18.36 -23.42 1.17
N ILE A 283 -18.85 -22.72 0.18
CA ILE A 283 -19.84 -23.17 -0.80
C ILE A 283 -19.14 -23.50 -2.12
N PRO A 284 -19.37 -24.69 -2.67
CA PRO A 284 -18.80 -25.05 -3.98
C PRO A 284 -19.26 -24.09 -5.08
N PHE A 285 -18.41 -23.92 -6.08
CA PHE A 285 -18.68 -23.04 -7.21
C PHE A 285 -19.92 -23.53 -7.99
N TYR A 286 -20.77 -22.61 -8.43
CA TYR A 286 -22.02 -22.95 -9.10
C TYR A 286 -21.85 -23.24 -10.60
N VAL A 287 -20.75 -22.76 -11.22
CA VAL A 287 -20.53 -22.95 -12.65
C VAL A 287 -20.10 -24.38 -12.91
N THR A 288 -20.95 -25.12 -13.61
CA THR A 288 -20.74 -26.51 -13.96
C THR A 288 -19.98 -26.67 -15.26
N GLN A 289 -19.93 -25.62 -16.09
CA GLN A 289 -19.25 -25.62 -17.42
C GLN A 289 -18.37 -24.38 -17.55
N LEU A 290 -17.09 -24.53 -17.25
CA LEU A 290 -16.08 -23.59 -17.76
C LEU A 290 -15.24 -24.34 -18.78
N PRO A 291 -15.08 -23.81 -20.02
CA PRO A 291 -14.05 -24.34 -20.91
C PRO A 291 -12.71 -24.24 -20.21
N ASP A 292 -11.87 -25.25 -20.34
CA ASP A 292 -10.48 -25.07 -19.93
C ASP A 292 -9.87 -23.95 -20.80
N ASN A 293 -8.78 -23.36 -20.32
CA ASN A 293 -8.10 -22.25 -21.01
C ASN A 293 -7.51 -22.68 -22.38
N SER A 294 -7.68 -23.93 -22.80
CA SER A 294 -7.28 -24.49 -24.10
C SER A 294 -8.44 -24.54 -25.08
N GLY A 295 -9.65 -24.18 -24.66
CA GLY A 295 -10.87 -24.28 -25.47
C GLY A 295 -11.46 -25.69 -25.54
N ASN A 296 -10.93 -26.63 -24.77
CA ASN A 296 -11.52 -27.97 -24.64
C ASN A 296 -12.45 -27.97 -23.41
N GLU A 297 -13.63 -28.55 -23.59
CA GLU A 297 -14.52 -28.82 -22.47
C GLU A 297 -13.80 -29.77 -21.49
N ASN A 298 -13.62 -29.31 -20.24
CA ASN A 298 -13.16 -30.23 -19.21
C ASN A 298 -14.26 -31.25 -18.96
N PRO A 299 -14.03 -32.56 -19.23
CA PRO A 299 -15.06 -33.57 -19.10
C PRO A 299 -15.62 -33.75 -17.68
N ASN A 300 -15.01 -33.10 -16.69
CA ASN A 300 -15.50 -33.04 -15.32
C ASN A 300 -16.22 -31.71 -15.01
N TYR A 301 -16.24 -30.74 -15.90
CA TYR A 301 -17.10 -29.56 -15.85
C TYR A 301 -18.44 -29.93 -16.50
N GLY A 302 -19.53 -29.71 -15.82
CA GLY A 302 -20.86 -29.96 -16.41
C GLY A 302 -21.56 -31.20 -15.91
N THR A 303 -20.99 -31.90 -14.93
CA THR A 303 -21.75 -32.88 -14.17
C THR A 303 -22.29 -32.21 -12.89
N ALA A 304 -23.51 -32.54 -12.50
CA ALA A 304 -24.12 -32.13 -11.23
C ALA A 304 -23.23 -32.44 -9.99
N ASP A 305 -22.16 -33.20 -10.21
CA ASP A 305 -21.19 -33.65 -9.23
C ASP A 305 -19.97 -32.76 -9.08
N TYR A 306 -19.89 -31.61 -9.78
CA TYR A 306 -18.75 -30.70 -9.62
C TYR A 306 -18.92 -29.84 -8.36
N ASN A 307 -18.34 -30.31 -7.28
CA ASN A 307 -18.42 -29.70 -5.95
C ASN A 307 -17.10 -29.11 -5.49
N SER A 308 -16.44 -28.29 -6.32
CA SER A 308 -15.15 -27.69 -5.96
C SER A 308 -15.28 -26.30 -5.38
N ILE A 309 -14.62 -26.08 -4.26
CA ILE A 309 -14.35 -24.75 -3.72
C ILE A 309 -13.14 -24.18 -4.46
N VAL A 310 -13.32 -23.13 -5.23
CA VAL A 310 -12.30 -22.65 -6.17
C VAL A 310 -11.51 -21.43 -5.68
N ASP A 311 -12.07 -20.62 -4.82
CA ASP A 311 -11.49 -19.35 -4.36
C ASP A 311 -11.42 -19.26 -2.82
N GLY A 312 -11.38 -18.06 -2.25
CA GLY A 312 -11.16 -17.82 -0.83
C GLY A 312 -9.74 -17.36 -0.53
N GLN A 313 -9.05 -16.79 -1.53
CA GLN A 313 -7.73 -16.19 -1.37
C GLN A 313 -7.79 -14.93 -0.51
N GLY A 314 -6.67 -14.57 0.11
CA GLY A 314 -6.50 -13.28 0.76
C GLY A 314 -6.49 -12.15 -0.28
N LEU A 315 -5.43 -12.06 -1.07
CA LEU A 315 -5.27 -11.07 -2.13
C LEU A 315 -5.25 -11.78 -3.48
N TYR A 316 -6.11 -11.37 -4.39
CA TYR A 316 -6.30 -12.06 -5.65
C TYR A 316 -6.38 -11.12 -6.85
N VAL A 317 -5.54 -11.38 -7.86
CA VAL A 317 -5.60 -10.75 -9.18
C VAL A 317 -5.81 -11.82 -10.22
N THR A 318 -6.76 -11.62 -11.16
CA THR A 318 -7.07 -12.61 -12.18
C THR A 318 -7.61 -12.00 -13.46
N ARG A 319 -7.28 -12.65 -14.58
CA ARG A 319 -7.87 -12.39 -15.90
C ARG A 319 -7.76 -10.94 -16.35
N SER A 320 -6.62 -10.31 -16.09
CA SER A 320 -6.34 -8.99 -16.69
C SER A 320 -6.42 -9.08 -18.21
N ASP A 321 -6.83 -8.00 -18.86
CA ASP A 321 -6.82 -7.93 -20.33
C ASP A 321 -5.46 -8.39 -20.86
N PRO A 322 -5.40 -9.21 -21.92
CA PRO A 322 -4.16 -9.74 -22.46
C PRO A 322 -3.13 -8.67 -22.88
N SER A 323 -3.57 -7.45 -23.10
CA SER A 323 -2.71 -6.30 -23.43
C SER A 323 -2.30 -5.45 -22.21
N TYR A 324 -2.92 -5.69 -21.03
CA TYR A 324 -2.63 -4.94 -19.82
C TYR A 324 -1.23 -5.27 -19.29
N ASN A 325 -0.29 -4.35 -19.42
CA ASN A 325 1.12 -4.54 -19.07
C ASN A 325 1.54 -3.78 -17.79
N GLY A 326 0.59 -3.26 -17.02
CA GLY A 326 0.86 -2.60 -15.73
C GLY A 326 1.49 -3.54 -14.69
N THR A 327 2.19 -2.96 -13.73
CA THR A 327 2.78 -3.69 -12.61
C THR A 327 1.88 -3.60 -11.38
N PHE A 328 1.66 -4.74 -10.72
CA PHE A 328 0.99 -4.86 -9.43
C PHE A 328 2.04 -4.88 -8.31
N LEU A 329 1.84 -4.06 -7.28
CA LEU A 329 2.67 -4.02 -6.09
C LEU A 329 1.89 -4.57 -4.89
N PHE A 330 2.42 -5.64 -4.28
CA PHE A 330 1.94 -6.20 -3.02
C PHE A 330 3.03 -5.99 -1.97
N GLU A 331 2.82 -5.11 -1.00
CA GLU A 331 3.84 -4.83 0.00
C GLU A 331 3.28 -4.66 1.40
N ASN A 332 4.01 -5.12 2.40
CA ASN A 332 3.65 -5.02 3.81
C ASN A 332 2.25 -5.57 4.15
N ASN A 333 1.69 -6.50 3.38
CA ASN A 333 0.41 -7.10 3.74
C ASN A 333 0.61 -8.27 4.70
N ILE A 334 -0.37 -8.47 5.57
CA ILE A 334 -0.45 -9.62 6.47
C ILE A 334 -1.66 -10.45 6.08
N CYS A 335 -1.42 -11.65 5.55
CA CYS A 335 -2.46 -12.57 5.12
C CYS A 335 -2.47 -13.82 6.00
N VAL A 336 -3.55 -14.02 6.79
CA VAL A 336 -3.60 -15.06 7.82
C VAL A 336 -4.82 -15.94 7.66
N ASN A 337 -4.63 -17.25 7.63
CA ASN A 337 -5.72 -18.22 7.70
C ASN A 337 -6.84 -17.97 6.66
N ASN A 338 -6.47 -17.60 5.43
CA ASN A 338 -7.42 -17.53 4.33
C ASN A 338 -7.59 -18.91 3.67
N GLY A 339 -8.72 -19.14 3.03
CA GLY A 339 -9.13 -20.46 2.56
C GLY A 339 -8.29 -21.05 1.42
N LYS A 340 -7.50 -20.22 0.75
CA LYS A 340 -6.53 -20.59 -0.28
C LYS A 340 -5.23 -19.82 -0.12
N ASN A 341 -4.65 -19.35 -1.24
CA ASN A 341 -3.42 -18.59 -1.22
C ASN A 341 -3.53 -17.32 -0.34
N GLY A 342 -2.46 -16.96 0.31
CA GLY A 342 -2.34 -15.63 0.89
C GLY A 342 -2.35 -14.56 -0.22
N ILE A 343 -1.49 -14.75 -1.24
CA ILE A 343 -1.43 -13.91 -2.45
C ILE A 343 -1.52 -14.80 -3.69
N ASN A 344 -2.46 -14.50 -4.58
CA ASN A 344 -2.60 -15.15 -5.88
C ASN A 344 -2.64 -14.12 -7.02
N PHE A 345 -1.63 -14.16 -7.87
CA PHE A 345 -1.56 -13.37 -9.09
C PHE A 345 -1.63 -14.31 -10.29
N ASP A 346 -2.78 -14.38 -10.96
CA ASP A 346 -3.07 -15.44 -11.90
C ASP A 346 -3.67 -14.92 -13.22
N ASN A 347 -3.33 -15.57 -14.31
CA ASN A 347 -3.93 -15.38 -15.64
C ASN A 347 -3.96 -13.91 -16.10
N SER A 348 -2.81 -13.24 -16.02
CA SER A 348 -2.60 -11.83 -16.36
C SER A 348 -1.35 -11.72 -17.25
N LEU A 349 -1.47 -12.17 -18.51
CA LEU A 349 -0.38 -12.60 -19.40
C LEU A 349 0.68 -11.54 -19.70
N ALA A 350 0.30 -10.27 -19.76
CA ALA A 350 1.22 -9.16 -20.05
C ALA A 350 1.60 -8.35 -18.78
N ALA A 351 0.91 -8.58 -17.67
CA ALA A 351 1.15 -7.86 -16.44
C ALA A 351 2.31 -8.45 -15.63
N SER A 352 2.90 -7.63 -14.76
CA SER A 352 3.98 -8.01 -13.86
C SER A 352 3.58 -7.82 -12.39
N ALA A 353 4.25 -8.53 -11.48
CA ALA A 353 4.06 -8.37 -10.05
C ALA A 353 5.38 -8.15 -9.30
N ILE A 354 5.32 -7.24 -8.32
CA ILE A 354 6.30 -7.09 -7.25
C ILE A 354 5.60 -7.47 -5.95
N ILE A 355 6.06 -8.53 -5.31
CA ILE A 355 5.51 -9.08 -4.06
C ILE A 355 6.63 -9.01 -3.03
N ARG A 356 6.56 -8.03 -2.11
CA ARG A 356 7.68 -7.76 -1.21
C ARG A 356 7.25 -7.44 0.21
N ASN A 357 8.06 -7.87 1.17
CA ASN A 357 7.87 -7.57 2.59
C ASN A 357 6.46 -7.92 3.13
N ASN A 358 5.83 -8.97 2.62
CA ASN A 358 4.56 -9.47 3.16
C ASN A 358 4.81 -10.57 4.19
N THR A 359 3.85 -10.75 5.11
CA THR A 359 3.81 -11.87 6.06
C THR A 359 2.57 -12.71 5.78
N LEU A 360 2.76 -13.95 5.38
CA LEU A 360 1.70 -14.90 5.05
C LEU A 360 1.75 -16.07 6.04
N TYR A 361 0.65 -16.33 6.75
CA TYR A 361 0.62 -17.32 7.81
C TYR A 361 -0.60 -18.23 7.71
N PHE A 362 -0.38 -19.54 7.62
CA PHE A 362 -1.40 -20.59 7.63
C PHE A 362 -2.56 -20.40 6.63
N ASN A 363 -2.28 -19.79 5.48
CA ASN A 363 -3.24 -19.78 4.39
C ASN A 363 -3.34 -21.18 3.76
N GLY A 364 -4.39 -21.42 3.02
CA GLY A 364 -4.67 -22.68 2.37
C GLY A 364 -5.85 -23.42 3.00
N VAL A 365 -6.44 -24.36 2.24
CA VAL A 365 -7.52 -25.20 2.74
C VAL A 365 -7.01 -26.07 3.87
N HIS A 366 -7.70 -26.07 4.97
CA HIS A 366 -7.42 -26.91 6.12
C HIS A 366 -8.59 -27.85 6.39
N GLU A 367 -8.41 -28.78 7.31
CA GLU A 367 -9.33 -29.86 7.57
C GLU A 367 -10.74 -29.39 7.99
N TYR A 368 -10.84 -28.28 8.71
CA TYR A 368 -12.13 -27.70 9.10
C TYR A 368 -13.02 -27.35 7.89
N ILE A 369 -12.46 -26.73 6.84
CA ILE A 369 -13.23 -26.43 5.61
C ILE A 369 -13.52 -27.72 4.84
N GLN A 370 -12.59 -28.66 4.84
CA GLN A 370 -12.76 -29.98 4.26
C GLN A 370 -13.90 -30.74 4.93
N ASP A 371 -13.92 -30.78 6.25
CA ASP A 371 -14.95 -31.48 7.03
C ASP A 371 -16.33 -30.89 6.80
N LEU A 372 -16.45 -29.57 6.70
CA LEU A 372 -17.71 -28.94 6.31
C LEU A 372 -18.19 -29.43 4.94
N SER A 373 -17.28 -29.53 3.96
CA SER A 373 -17.61 -29.99 2.62
C SER A 373 -17.98 -31.47 2.58
N VAL A 374 -17.29 -32.33 3.35
CA VAL A 374 -17.51 -33.78 3.38
C VAL A 374 -18.76 -34.11 4.18
N ALA A 375 -19.00 -33.51 5.32
CA ALA A 375 -20.18 -33.73 6.15
C ALA A 375 -21.49 -33.44 5.42
N GLU A 376 -21.45 -32.50 4.49
CA GLU A 376 -22.58 -32.11 3.66
C GLU A 376 -22.66 -32.87 2.32
N GLY A 377 -21.87 -33.92 2.14
CA GLY A 377 -21.88 -34.75 0.94
C GLY A 377 -21.22 -34.12 -0.28
N ASN A 378 -20.43 -33.09 -0.09
CA ASN A 378 -19.66 -32.41 -1.13
C ASN A 378 -18.18 -32.77 -1.07
N PRO A 379 -17.76 -33.93 -1.64
CA PRO A 379 -16.36 -34.32 -1.56
C PRO A 379 -15.50 -33.42 -2.44
N SER A 380 -14.49 -32.92 -1.82
CA SER A 380 -13.27 -32.41 -2.42
C SER A 380 -13.23 -30.99 -2.90
N HIS A 381 -12.42 -30.28 -2.19
CA HIS A 381 -11.60 -29.24 -2.73
C HIS A 381 -10.64 -29.82 -3.77
N ARG A 382 -10.95 -29.72 -5.06
CA ARG A 382 -9.96 -30.12 -6.08
C ARG A 382 -8.84 -29.08 -6.17
N GLY A 383 -7.74 -29.42 -5.59
CA GLY A 383 -6.47 -29.51 -6.21
C GLY A 383 -5.72 -28.22 -6.43
N GLN A 384 -5.57 -27.29 -5.50
CA GLN A 384 -4.37 -26.47 -5.51
C GLN A 384 -3.83 -26.35 -4.09
N ASN A 385 -2.76 -27.08 -3.83
CA ASN A 385 -2.06 -27.07 -2.55
C ASN A 385 -1.16 -25.84 -2.34
N VAL A 386 -1.22 -24.85 -3.21
CA VAL A 386 -0.48 -23.60 -3.00
C VAL A 386 -1.18 -22.79 -1.93
N ALA A 387 -0.49 -22.52 -0.84
CA ALA A 387 -1.03 -21.82 0.32
C ALA A 387 -0.44 -20.42 0.51
N GLY A 388 0.83 -20.22 0.15
CA GLY A 388 1.50 -18.94 0.30
C GLY A 388 1.31 -18.01 -0.91
N ILE A 389 2.34 -17.90 -1.72
CA ILE A 389 2.39 -17.03 -2.90
C ILE A 389 2.25 -17.88 -4.17
N LYS A 390 1.25 -17.56 -4.97
CA LYS A 390 1.09 -18.11 -6.31
C LYS A 390 1.16 -17.00 -7.35
N SER A 391 2.05 -17.15 -8.33
CA SER A 391 2.09 -16.31 -9.52
C SER A 391 2.09 -17.23 -10.75
N ASN A 392 1.02 -17.18 -11.55
CA ASN A 392 0.78 -18.14 -12.62
C ASN A 392 0.24 -17.46 -13.87
N LYS A 393 0.81 -17.80 -15.03
CA LYS A 393 0.44 -17.21 -16.32
C LYS A 393 0.51 -15.68 -16.31
N VAL A 394 1.66 -15.15 -15.92
CA VAL A 394 1.96 -13.71 -15.87
C VAL A 394 3.29 -13.44 -16.56
N LEU A 395 3.60 -12.19 -16.88
CA LEU A 395 4.83 -11.83 -17.60
C LEU A 395 6.05 -11.95 -16.70
N ASN A 396 6.09 -11.17 -15.60
CA ASN A 396 7.20 -11.15 -14.66
C ASN A 396 6.71 -11.27 -13.22
N SER A 397 7.53 -11.88 -12.36
CA SER A 397 7.28 -11.94 -10.92
C SER A 397 8.57 -11.71 -10.16
N THR A 398 8.55 -10.71 -9.28
CA THR A 398 9.61 -10.41 -8.31
C THR A 398 9.05 -10.63 -6.91
N VAL A 399 9.54 -11.66 -6.23
CA VAL A 399 9.07 -12.07 -4.89
C VAL A 399 10.27 -11.97 -3.94
N VAL A 400 10.30 -10.94 -3.11
CA VAL A 400 11.49 -10.61 -2.29
C VAL A 400 11.08 -10.19 -0.88
N ASN A 401 11.85 -10.58 0.12
CA ASN A 401 11.68 -10.18 1.51
C ASN A 401 10.34 -10.62 2.15
N ASN A 402 9.73 -11.70 1.73
CA ASN A 402 8.47 -12.15 2.31
C ASN A 402 8.71 -13.25 3.36
N ILE A 403 7.90 -13.26 4.42
CA ILE A 403 7.75 -14.41 5.32
C ILE A 403 6.52 -15.21 4.87
N VAL A 404 6.71 -16.49 4.61
CA VAL A 404 5.63 -17.40 4.21
C VAL A 404 5.66 -18.67 5.05
N ILE A 405 4.66 -18.84 5.90
CA ILE A 405 4.50 -20.02 6.74
C ILE A 405 3.24 -20.76 6.33
N THR A 406 3.39 -21.97 5.84
CA THR A 406 2.25 -22.85 5.55
C THR A 406 1.93 -23.71 6.77
N ARG A 407 0.78 -24.37 6.76
CA ARG A 407 0.46 -25.37 7.80
C ARG A 407 1.44 -26.51 7.71
N PRO A 408 1.81 -27.12 8.86
CA PRO A 408 2.65 -28.32 8.87
C PRO A 408 1.97 -29.48 8.14
N LEU A 409 2.77 -30.45 7.70
CA LEU A 409 2.29 -31.58 6.87
C LEU A 409 1.20 -32.42 7.58
N GLU A 410 1.30 -32.58 8.90
CA GLU A 410 0.31 -33.28 9.71
C GLU A 410 -1.07 -32.63 9.73
N ASP A 411 -1.13 -31.32 9.43
CA ASP A 411 -2.38 -30.56 9.34
C ASP A 411 -2.88 -30.40 7.91
N ALA A 412 -2.15 -30.92 6.94
CA ALA A 412 -2.61 -30.89 5.55
C ALA A 412 -3.71 -31.95 5.35
N PRO A 413 -4.77 -31.64 4.60
CA PRO A 413 -5.75 -32.64 4.19
C PRO A 413 -5.12 -33.83 3.54
N SER A 414 -5.65 -35.02 3.79
CA SER A 414 -5.09 -36.31 3.35
C SER A 414 -4.89 -36.43 1.82
N TYR A 415 -5.55 -35.63 1.03
CA TYR A 415 -5.34 -35.59 -0.43
C TYR A 415 -4.15 -34.73 -0.85
N TYR A 416 -3.48 -34.04 0.07
CA TYR A 416 -2.21 -33.34 -0.13
C TYR A 416 -1.06 -34.14 0.47
N GLU A 417 -0.75 -35.30 -0.08
CA GLU A 417 0.28 -36.23 0.43
C GLU A 417 1.64 -35.58 0.72
N ASN A 418 1.95 -34.45 0.04
CA ASN A 418 3.20 -33.71 0.22
C ASN A 418 2.99 -32.36 0.93
N GLY A 419 1.84 -32.16 1.59
CA GLY A 419 1.52 -30.91 2.25
C GLY A 419 1.25 -29.75 1.29
N PHE A 420 1.41 -28.55 1.80
CA PHE A 420 1.16 -27.33 1.03
C PHE A 420 2.41 -26.84 0.30
N THR A 421 2.19 -26.07 -0.77
CA THR A 421 3.25 -25.35 -1.49
C THR A 421 3.29 -23.91 -1.00
N ALA A 422 4.45 -23.48 -0.49
CA ALA A 422 4.63 -22.12 0.04
C ALA A 422 4.76 -21.07 -1.08
N ILE A 423 5.42 -21.43 -2.19
CA ILE A 423 5.60 -20.55 -3.34
C ILE A 423 5.53 -21.31 -4.66
N GLN A 424 4.79 -20.76 -5.61
CA GLN A 424 4.73 -21.28 -6.99
C GLN A 424 4.78 -20.12 -7.99
N LEU A 425 5.80 -20.11 -8.84
CA LEU A 425 6.00 -19.10 -9.88
C LEU A 425 6.01 -19.75 -11.27
N ASN A 426 4.89 -19.66 -11.97
CA ASN A 426 4.70 -20.19 -13.32
C ASN A 426 4.42 -19.05 -14.30
N GLN A 427 5.42 -18.58 -15.02
CA GLN A 427 5.30 -17.56 -16.05
C GLN A 427 5.12 -18.16 -17.44
N VAL A 428 4.53 -17.37 -18.33
CA VAL A 428 4.49 -17.67 -19.76
C VAL A 428 5.83 -17.33 -20.40
N SER A 429 6.37 -16.17 -20.03
CA SER A 429 7.67 -15.65 -20.48
C SER A 429 8.17 -14.65 -19.42
N GLY A 430 9.34 -14.05 -19.64
CA GLY A 430 9.88 -13.04 -18.73
C GLY A 430 10.60 -13.60 -17.50
N SER A 431 10.85 -12.73 -16.53
CA SER A 431 11.68 -13.04 -15.37
C SER A 431 10.90 -13.59 -14.19
N ARG A 432 11.55 -14.47 -13.43
CA ARG A 432 11.08 -15.00 -12.14
C ARG A 432 12.20 -14.83 -11.13
N ILE A 433 11.94 -14.02 -10.11
CA ILE A 433 12.87 -13.74 -9.02
C ILE A 433 12.19 -14.16 -7.71
N ALA A 434 12.90 -14.92 -6.88
CA ALA A 434 12.48 -15.27 -5.52
C ALA A 434 13.72 -15.23 -4.62
N ASN A 435 14.02 -14.07 -4.05
CA ASN A 435 15.23 -13.84 -3.26
C ASN A 435 14.89 -13.33 -1.86
N ASN A 436 15.77 -13.60 -0.91
CA ASN A 436 15.68 -13.07 0.45
C ASN A 436 14.30 -13.29 1.11
N ASN A 437 13.64 -14.41 0.85
CA ASN A 437 12.38 -14.76 1.51
C ASN A 437 12.66 -15.78 2.64
N LEU A 438 11.80 -15.79 3.65
CA LEU A 438 11.79 -16.81 4.68
C LEU A 438 10.58 -17.73 4.52
N PHE A 439 10.82 -19.04 4.47
CA PHE A 439 9.79 -20.05 4.32
C PHE A 439 9.86 -21.07 5.42
N LEU A 440 8.72 -21.42 6.00
CA LEU A 440 8.59 -22.51 6.97
C LEU A 440 7.41 -23.41 6.58
N ASN A 441 7.64 -24.71 6.65
CA ASN A 441 6.75 -25.77 6.22
C ASN A 441 6.42 -25.71 4.72
N GLY A 442 5.92 -26.81 4.19
CA GLY A 442 5.50 -26.91 2.80
C GLY A 442 6.63 -27.18 1.80
N THR A 443 6.28 -27.17 0.53
CA THR A 443 7.21 -27.35 -0.59
C THR A 443 7.51 -26.01 -1.28
N TYR A 444 8.69 -25.94 -1.87
CA TYR A 444 9.18 -24.71 -2.51
C TYR A 444 9.49 -25.00 -3.99
N ALA A 445 8.97 -24.18 -4.89
CA ALA A 445 9.26 -24.25 -6.32
C ALA A 445 10.00 -22.97 -6.75
N PHE A 446 11.30 -22.90 -6.44
CA PHE A 446 12.13 -21.76 -6.78
C PHE A 446 12.60 -21.76 -8.24
N PRO A 447 12.74 -20.58 -8.86
CA PRO A 447 13.57 -20.41 -10.05
C PRO A 447 15.03 -20.83 -9.78
N ALA A 448 15.71 -21.33 -10.78
CA ALA A 448 17.11 -21.77 -10.64
C ALA A 448 18.10 -20.64 -10.27
N THR A 449 17.68 -19.37 -10.45
CA THR A 449 18.47 -18.17 -10.12
C THR A 449 18.09 -17.57 -8.76
N SER A 450 17.34 -18.30 -7.94
CA SER A 450 16.93 -17.78 -6.61
C SER A 450 18.11 -17.77 -5.64
N GLU A 451 18.21 -16.67 -4.89
CA GLU A 451 19.33 -16.42 -3.98
C GLU A 451 18.83 -16.06 -2.57
N ASN A 452 19.64 -16.34 -1.57
CA ASN A 452 19.49 -15.91 -0.18
C ASN A 452 18.13 -16.23 0.48
N ASN A 453 17.37 -17.22 0.00
CA ASN A 453 16.15 -17.63 0.67
C ASN A 453 16.48 -18.46 1.91
N ILE A 454 15.81 -18.16 3.02
CA ILE A 454 15.86 -18.90 4.27
C ILE A 454 14.73 -19.93 4.26
N VAL A 455 15.05 -21.21 4.36
CA VAL A 455 14.06 -22.29 4.32
C VAL A 455 14.10 -23.10 5.61
N ASP A 456 12.95 -23.64 6.00
CA ASP A 456 12.77 -24.50 7.18
C ASP A 456 13.27 -23.88 8.49
N GLN A 457 13.15 -22.54 8.61
CA GLN A 457 13.46 -21.81 9.83
C GLN A 457 12.23 -21.03 10.33
N ASP A 458 12.02 -21.10 11.64
CA ASP A 458 10.96 -20.36 12.32
C ASP A 458 11.32 -18.85 12.34
N PRO A 459 10.46 -17.96 11.86
CA PRO A 459 10.70 -16.52 11.95
C PRO A 459 10.65 -15.99 13.39
N LEU A 460 10.28 -16.80 14.36
CA LEU A 460 10.22 -16.46 15.79
C LEU A 460 9.35 -15.21 16.04
N PHE A 461 8.11 -15.27 15.63
CA PHE A 461 7.13 -14.21 15.93
C PHE A 461 6.95 -14.04 17.44
N VAL A 462 6.63 -12.82 17.87
CA VAL A 462 6.36 -12.50 19.27
C VAL A 462 5.21 -13.34 19.81
N LEU A 463 4.12 -13.49 19.03
CA LEU A 463 3.00 -14.33 19.39
C LEU A 463 2.30 -14.86 18.12
N SER A 464 2.66 -16.03 17.68
CA SER A 464 1.96 -16.73 16.61
C SER A 464 0.82 -17.59 17.18
N PRO A 465 -0.33 -17.67 16.48
CA PRO A 465 -1.38 -18.58 16.91
C PRO A 465 -0.93 -20.02 16.77
N ALA A 466 -1.36 -20.88 17.70
CA ALA A 466 -1.28 -22.31 17.50
C ALA A 466 -2.07 -22.73 16.26
N VAL A 467 -1.71 -23.85 15.66
CA VAL A 467 -2.51 -24.45 14.58
C VAL A 467 -3.92 -24.72 15.12
N VAL A 468 -4.92 -24.11 14.51
CA VAL A 468 -6.33 -24.31 14.86
C VAL A 468 -7.12 -24.65 13.60
N ASN A 469 -8.05 -25.59 13.74
CA ASN A 469 -9.07 -25.85 12.73
C ASN A 469 -10.22 -24.88 12.95
N GLY A 470 -10.29 -23.83 12.15
CA GLY A 470 -11.32 -22.80 12.26
C GLY A 470 -10.78 -21.37 12.21
N PRO A 471 -11.61 -20.38 12.55
CA PRO A 471 -11.19 -18.98 12.59
C PRO A 471 -10.11 -18.73 13.65
N ILE A 472 -9.09 -17.98 13.27
CA ILE A 472 -8.06 -17.49 14.19
C ILE A 472 -8.56 -16.20 14.85
N ASP A 473 -8.38 -16.09 16.16
CA ASP A 473 -8.50 -14.82 16.87
C ASP A 473 -7.23 -13.97 16.61
N ILE A 474 -7.34 -13.05 15.69
CA ILE A 474 -6.24 -12.20 15.28
C ILE A 474 -5.77 -11.26 16.42
N SER A 475 -6.64 -10.93 17.35
CA SER A 475 -6.30 -10.10 18.51
C SER A 475 -5.35 -10.79 19.49
N ALA A 476 -5.27 -12.12 19.42
CA ALA A 476 -4.35 -12.96 20.21
C ALA A 476 -3.05 -13.27 19.44
N THR A 477 -2.69 -12.47 18.45
CA THR A 477 -1.48 -12.67 17.63
C THR A 477 -0.62 -11.41 17.55
N ASP A 478 0.67 -11.61 17.38
CA ASP A 478 1.66 -10.56 17.09
C ASP A 478 2.73 -11.14 16.15
N PHE A 479 2.65 -10.75 14.88
CA PHE A 479 3.58 -11.20 13.84
C PHE A 479 4.85 -10.35 13.75
N SER A 480 5.12 -9.48 14.74
CA SER A 480 6.44 -8.87 14.90
C SER A 480 7.46 -9.96 15.24
N ILE A 481 8.70 -9.77 14.80
CA ILE A 481 9.78 -10.74 15.02
C ILE A 481 10.53 -10.46 16.31
N THR A 482 11.01 -11.53 16.96
CA THR A 482 11.81 -11.44 18.20
C THR A 482 13.30 -11.23 17.90
N PRO A 483 14.13 -10.81 18.88
CA PRO A 483 15.56 -10.52 18.67
C PRO A 483 16.43 -11.64 18.09
N ASN A 484 15.96 -12.88 18.10
CA ASN A 484 16.70 -14.02 17.57
C ASN A 484 16.14 -14.53 16.24
N SER A 485 15.26 -13.77 15.62
CA SER A 485 14.64 -14.15 14.36
C SER A 485 15.68 -14.22 13.23
N PRO A 486 15.67 -15.29 12.42
CA PRO A 486 16.51 -15.36 11.23
C PRO A 486 16.08 -14.37 10.14
N ALA A 487 14.96 -13.70 10.29
CA ALA A 487 14.46 -12.68 9.37
C ALA A 487 15.13 -11.32 9.58
N ILE A 488 15.76 -11.11 10.75
CA ILE A 488 16.44 -9.85 11.06
C ILE A 488 17.63 -9.69 10.14
N ASP A 489 17.78 -8.51 9.55
CA ASP A 489 18.92 -8.13 8.71
C ASP A 489 19.15 -9.05 7.49
N ALA A 490 18.13 -9.78 7.06
CA ALA A 490 18.24 -10.77 5.99
C ALA A 490 17.55 -10.38 4.69
N GLY A 491 16.90 -9.23 4.66
CA GLY A 491 16.20 -8.71 3.48
C GLY A 491 17.13 -8.02 2.48
N ASP A 492 16.63 -7.82 1.27
CA ASP A 492 17.29 -7.02 0.24
C ASP A 492 16.77 -5.57 0.31
N PRO A 493 17.60 -4.61 0.71
CA PRO A 493 17.18 -3.22 0.86
C PRO A 493 16.72 -2.57 -0.46
N SER A 494 17.22 -3.04 -1.61
CA SER A 494 16.83 -2.50 -2.94
C SER A 494 15.35 -2.71 -3.26
N TYR A 495 14.72 -3.67 -2.60
CA TYR A 495 13.31 -4.01 -2.79
C TYR A 495 12.42 -3.62 -1.62
N SER A 496 12.97 -3.12 -0.53
CA SER A 496 12.17 -2.84 0.66
C SER A 496 11.34 -1.56 0.54
N PRO A 497 10.10 -1.50 1.07
CA PRO A 497 9.35 -0.27 1.20
C PRO A 497 9.92 0.62 2.32
N ILE A 498 9.70 1.93 2.25
CA ILE A 498 10.22 2.92 3.21
C ILE A 498 9.75 2.66 4.65
N TYR A 499 8.52 2.21 4.77
CA TYR A 499 7.88 1.97 6.05
C TYR A 499 7.48 0.50 6.18
N ASP A 500 7.52 -0.02 7.39
CA ASP A 500 6.97 -1.32 7.74
C ASP A 500 5.43 -1.27 7.86
N PHE A 501 4.79 -2.38 8.22
CA PHE A 501 3.34 -2.47 8.43
C PHE A 501 2.81 -1.49 9.49
N LEU A 502 3.60 -1.18 10.52
CA LEU A 502 3.23 -0.25 11.58
C LEU A 502 3.58 1.21 11.27
N GLY A 503 4.18 1.49 10.11
CA GLY A 503 4.64 2.81 9.72
C GLY A 503 5.96 3.22 10.35
N ASN A 504 6.74 2.27 10.88
CA ASN A 504 8.11 2.53 11.27
C ASN A 504 8.97 2.66 10.03
N SER A 505 9.91 3.61 10.04
CA SER A 505 10.87 3.70 8.95
C SER A 505 11.76 2.45 8.96
N ARG A 506 11.88 1.82 7.80
CA ARG A 506 12.92 0.82 7.58
C ARG A 506 14.25 1.54 7.40
N PRO A 507 15.37 0.93 7.72
CA PRO A 507 16.70 1.46 7.42
C PRO A 507 16.93 1.43 5.90
N ILE A 508 16.30 2.32 5.16
CA ILE A 508 16.28 2.29 3.70
C ILE A 508 16.71 3.58 3.10
N VAL A 509 17.43 3.38 2.07
CA VAL A 509 17.77 4.28 0.99
C VAL A 509 16.63 4.35 -0.05
N SER A 510 15.45 4.79 0.31
CA SER A 510 14.30 4.38 -0.49
C SER A 510 13.73 5.42 -1.45
N THR A 511 14.13 6.67 -1.38
CA THR A 511 13.79 7.68 -2.40
C THR A 511 15.01 8.07 -3.23
N ALA A 512 16.16 7.54 -2.89
CA ALA A 512 17.37 7.77 -3.65
C ALA A 512 17.31 7.01 -4.97
N ILE A 513 17.64 7.69 -6.06
CA ILE A 513 17.84 7.09 -7.36
C ILE A 513 19.13 6.26 -7.36
N SER A 514 20.08 6.69 -6.55
CA SER A 514 21.31 5.99 -6.21
C SER A 514 21.85 6.52 -4.89
N SER A 515 22.43 5.65 -4.07
CA SER A 515 23.01 6.05 -2.79
C SER A 515 24.05 5.04 -2.33
N SER A 516 24.89 5.44 -1.40
CA SER A 516 25.89 4.57 -0.79
C SER A 516 26.38 5.13 0.55
N SER A 517 26.34 4.30 1.57
CA SER A 517 27.01 4.48 2.85
C SER A 517 28.44 3.92 2.83
N PHE A 518 28.84 3.22 1.77
CA PHE A 518 30.15 2.58 1.60
C PHE A 518 30.49 1.51 2.66
N GLU A 519 29.53 0.93 3.34
CA GLU A 519 29.78 -0.05 4.41
C GLU A 519 30.34 -1.38 3.86
N ASN A 520 29.77 -1.88 2.77
CA ASN A 520 30.06 -3.21 2.26
C ASN A 520 30.64 -3.22 0.83
N SER A 521 30.56 -2.10 0.11
CA SER A 521 31.02 -1.99 -1.27
C SER A 521 31.34 -0.54 -1.64
N THR A 522 31.99 -0.36 -2.78
CA THR A 522 32.23 0.99 -3.32
C THR A 522 30.97 1.67 -3.87
N GLY A 523 29.77 1.08 -3.73
CA GLY A 523 28.52 1.64 -4.21
C GLY A 523 28.48 1.97 -5.69
N GLY A 524 29.23 1.25 -6.53
CA GLY A 524 29.38 1.52 -7.96
C GLY A 524 30.39 2.64 -8.30
N TRP A 525 31.00 3.27 -7.30
CA TRP A 525 32.05 4.25 -7.52
C TRP A 525 33.34 3.60 -7.96
N SER A 526 34.04 4.23 -8.86
CA SER A 526 35.28 3.72 -9.48
C SER A 526 36.32 4.83 -9.65
N ALA A 527 37.55 4.45 -9.88
CA ALA A 527 38.65 5.37 -10.06
C ALA A 527 38.54 6.22 -11.35
N PHE A 528 38.83 7.49 -11.22
CA PHE A 528 39.04 8.40 -12.34
C PHE A 528 40.44 9.04 -12.23
N GLY A 529 41.46 8.26 -12.59
CA GLY A 529 42.87 8.64 -12.48
C GLY A 529 43.47 8.55 -11.08
N SER A 530 42.74 8.04 -10.12
CA SER A 530 43.14 7.84 -8.72
C SER A 530 43.09 6.35 -8.36
N THR A 531 43.34 6.02 -7.11
CA THR A 531 42.93 4.76 -6.47
C THR A 531 41.69 5.02 -5.61
N VAL A 532 40.76 4.09 -5.65
CA VAL A 532 39.48 4.17 -4.89
C VAL A 532 39.28 2.85 -4.17
N GLU A 533 39.19 2.88 -2.84
CA GLU A 533 39.04 1.68 -2.00
C GLU A 533 38.24 1.98 -0.73
N LEU A 534 37.63 0.93 -0.13
CA LEU A 534 36.96 1.06 1.16
C LEU A 534 37.98 1.31 2.26
N ASN A 535 37.68 2.21 3.17
CA ASN A 535 38.45 2.51 4.37
C ASN A 535 37.59 2.32 5.60
N GLN A 536 38.08 1.52 6.56
CA GLN A 536 37.39 1.19 7.83
C GLN A 536 37.91 1.98 9.04
N GLU A 537 38.78 2.95 8.84
CA GLU A 537 39.35 3.75 9.93
C GLU A 537 38.67 5.13 10.05
N VAL A 538 38.10 5.63 8.96
CA VAL A 538 37.49 6.95 8.89
C VAL A 538 36.11 6.83 8.24
N SER A 539 35.04 7.13 8.96
CA SER A 539 33.68 7.17 8.43
C SER A 539 32.91 8.40 8.92
N LYS A 540 31.89 8.80 8.19
CA LYS A 540 30.92 9.82 8.60
C LYS A 540 29.80 9.17 9.40
N THR A 541 29.23 8.12 8.84
CA THR A 541 28.30 7.20 9.49
C THR A 541 28.82 5.77 9.39
N GLY A 542 28.23 4.83 10.10
CA GLY A 542 28.66 3.42 10.07
C GLY A 542 30.13 3.21 10.40
N ASN A 543 30.75 2.24 9.72
CA ASN A 543 32.13 1.78 9.99
C ASN A 543 33.11 1.99 8.83
N SER A 544 32.62 2.44 7.67
CA SER A 544 33.46 2.55 6.46
C SER A 544 33.16 3.83 5.68
N SER A 545 34.11 4.22 4.85
CA SER A 545 33.98 5.27 3.83
C SER A 545 34.78 4.91 2.59
N LEU A 546 34.72 5.72 1.55
CA LEU A 546 35.46 5.53 0.32
C LEU A 546 36.71 6.42 0.29
N LEU A 547 37.90 5.85 0.40
CA LEU A 547 39.17 6.52 0.30
C LEU A 547 39.54 6.76 -1.17
N THR A 548 39.96 7.98 -1.48
CA THR A 548 40.58 8.36 -2.76
C THR A 548 42.02 8.72 -2.53
N SER A 549 42.94 7.97 -3.14
CA SER A 549 44.38 8.10 -2.97
C SER A 549 45.14 8.06 -4.31
N ASN A 550 46.47 8.16 -4.25
CA ASN A 550 47.35 8.09 -5.42
C ASN A 550 47.02 9.10 -6.54
N ARG A 551 46.59 10.29 -6.16
CA ARG A 551 46.26 11.38 -7.07
C ARG A 551 47.50 12.08 -7.57
N THR A 552 47.58 12.38 -8.87
CA THR A 552 48.69 13.13 -9.50
C THR A 552 48.20 14.37 -10.26
N LEU A 553 46.88 14.53 -10.42
CA LEU A 553 46.27 15.70 -11.07
C LEU A 553 45.03 16.13 -10.29
N ASN A 554 44.67 17.42 -10.37
CA ASN A 554 43.55 18.02 -9.62
C ASN A 554 42.18 17.36 -9.87
N TRP A 555 41.99 16.76 -11.06
CA TRP A 555 40.74 16.08 -11.41
C TRP A 555 40.75 14.58 -11.13
N HIS A 556 41.86 14.01 -10.63
CA HIS A 556 41.90 12.61 -10.19
C HIS A 556 41.02 12.42 -8.98
N SER A 557 40.02 11.54 -9.09
CA SER A 557 38.87 11.50 -8.15
C SER A 557 38.14 10.16 -8.22
N PRO A 558 37.23 9.88 -7.27
CA PRO A 558 36.23 8.85 -7.42
C PRO A 558 35.14 9.36 -8.35
N LYS A 559 34.54 8.50 -9.16
CA LYS A 559 33.43 8.79 -10.07
C LYS A 559 32.33 7.73 -9.95
N LEU A 560 31.10 8.15 -10.14
CA LEU A 560 29.93 7.28 -10.32
C LEU A 560 29.32 7.53 -11.70
N VAL A 561 29.12 6.47 -12.48
CA VAL A 561 28.47 6.53 -13.80
C VAL A 561 26.95 6.65 -13.57
N LEU A 562 26.31 7.56 -14.29
CA LEU A 562 24.89 7.87 -14.16
C LEU A 562 24.04 7.33 -15.32
N ASP A 563 24.65 6.54 -16.21
CA ASP A 563 23.97 5.99 -17.38
C ASP A 563 22.76 5.13 -16.94
N ASN A 564 21.60 5.39 -17.55
CA ASN A 564 20.31 4.75 -17.25
C ASN A 564 19.72 5.03 -15.84
N LEU A 565 20.30 5.91 -15.05
CA LEU A 565 19.75 6.30 -13.74
C LEU A 565 18.83 7.52 -13.84
N LEU A 566 19.03 8.38 -14.84
CA LEU A 566 18.35 9.67 -14.96
C LEU A 566 17.30 9.66 -16.09
N THR A 567 16.19 10.38 -15.86
CA THR A 567 15.14 10.60 -16.86
C THR A 567 15.29 11.99 -17.49
N VAL A 568 15.24 12.07 -18.81
CA VAL A 568 15.36 13.34 -19.55
C VAL A 568 14.24 14.30 -19.16
N GLY A 569 14.60 15.53 -18.84
CA GLY A 569 13.69 16.59 -18.41
C GLY A 569 13.57 16.75 -16.89
N GLU A 570 13.96 15.73 -16.13
CA GLU A 570 13.88 15.76 -14.67
C GLU A 570 15.09 16.44 -14.03
N THR A 571 14.88 16.99 -12.83
CA THR A 571 15.93 17.61 -12.02
C THR A 571 16.19 16.75 -10.78
N TYR A 572 17.46 16.60 -10.46
CA TYR A 572 17.96 15.75 -9.38
C TYR A 572 18.85 16.54 -8.44
N THR A 573 18.80 16.24 -7.13
CA THR A 573 19.71 16.79 -6.14
C THR A 573 20.72 15.72 -5.71
N PHE A 574 21.99 16.09 -5.72
CA PHE A 574 23.11 15.26 -5.32
C PHE A 574 23.60 15.70 -3.93
N TYR A 575 23.91 14.73 -3.09
CA TYR A 575 24.51 14.92 -1.78
C TYR A 575 25.69 13.97 -1.62
N VAL A 576 26.81 14.47 -1.07
CA VAL A 576 27.96 13.64 -0.68
C VAL A 576 28.76 14.36 0.41
N TRP A 577 29.18 13.63 1.40
CA TRP A 577 30.06 14.15 2.42
C TRP A 577 31.53 13.89 2.05
N VAL A 578 32.39 14.87 2.34
CA VAL A 578 33.82 14.83 2.04
C VAL A 578 34.61 15.19 3.29
N LYS A 579 35.68 14.45 3.57
CA LYS A 579 36.67 14.72 4.59
C LYS A 579 38.07 14.55 4.01
N LEU A 580 38.98 15.46 4.29
CA LEU A 580 40.36 15.34 3.83
C LEU A 580 41.17 14.39 4.73
N ALA A 581 42.22 13.81 4.23
CA ALA A 581 43.14 13.02 5.03
C ALA A 581 43.88 13.89 6.04
N GLN A 582 44.50 13.27 7.06
CA GLN A 582 45.18 13.95 8.12
C GLN A 582 46.23 14.94 7.58
N ASP A 583 46.26 16.14 8.15
CA ASP A 583 47.15 17.25 7.79
C ASP A 583 46.97 17.78 6.34
N VAL A 584 45.85 17.41 5.70
CA VAL A 584 45.48 17.94 4.37
C VAL A 584 44.48 19.06 4.54
N SER A 585 44.71 20.19 3.86
CA SER A 585 43.75 21.29 3.75
C SER A 585 43.52 21.64 2.27
N GLY A 586 42.38 22.18 1.93
CA GLY A 586 42.09 22.54 0.55
C GLY A 586 40.62 22.73 0.30
N THR A 587 40.22 22.49 -0.95
CA THR A 587 38.82 22.66 -1.38
C THR A 587 38.32 21.42 -2.09
N SER A 588 37.03 21.21 -2.00
CA SER A 588 36.33 20.14 -2.71
C SER A 588 35.18 20.68 -3.55
N GLN A 589 34.82 19.99 -4.62
CA GLN A 589 33.73 20.37 -5.51
C GLN A 589 33.05 19.16 -6.15
N LEU A 590 31.75 19.15 -6.18
CA LEU A 590 30.96 18.15 -6.88
C LEU A 590 30.75 18.59 -8.34
N THR A 591 31.02 17.70 -9.29
CA THR A 591 30.99 18.02 -10.73
C THR A 591 30.43 16.86 -11.52
N ILE A 592 29.60 17.15 -12.52
CA ILE A 592 29.19 16.20 -13.56
C ILE A 592 30.05 16.39 -14.82
N LYS A 593 30.50 15.28 -15.38
CA LYS A 593 31.09 15.25 -16.73
C LYS A 593 30.12 14.59 -17.70
N ASN A 594 29.78 15.34 -18.77
CA ASN A 594 29.11 14.78 -19.93
C ASN A 594 30.20 14.28 -20.89
N THR A 595 30.29 12.95 -21.08
CA THR A 595 31.30 12.34 -21.93
C THR A 595 30.95 12.41 -23.41
N THR A 596 29.68 12.51 -23.75
CA THR A 596 29.19 12.65 -25.13
C THR A 596 29.55 14.03 -25.68
N LEU A 597 29.29 15.09 -24.90
CA LEU A 597 29.58 16.47 -25.32
C LEU A 597 30.95 16.97 -24.87
N ASN A 598 31.68 16.20 -24.06
CA ASN A 598 32.94 16.57 -23.42
C ASN A 598 32.85 17.90 -22.64
N THR A 599 31.73 18.09 -21.89
CA THR A 599 31.50 19.28 -21.08
C THR A 599 31.50 18.95 -19.60
N TYR A 600 31.65 19.97 -18.76
CA TYR A 600 31.67 19.87 -17.31
C TYR A 600 30.65 20.83 -16.70
N THR A 601 29.83 20.33 -15.74
CA THR A 601 28.90 21.11 -14.98
C THR A 601 29.23 21.00 -13.48
N ASN A 602 29.64 22.09 -12.88
CA ASN A 602 29.88 22.13 -11.43
C ASN A 602 28.56 22.26 -10.72
N LEU A 603 28.22 21.28 -9.86
CA LEU A 603 27.00 21.28 -9.08
C LEU A 603 27.11 22.14 -7.83
N THR A 604 28.34 22.29 -7.29
CA THR A 604 28.60 23.13 -6.13
C THR A 604 29.62 24.21 -6.49
N SER A 605 29.61 25.29 -5.71
CA SER A 605 30.79 26.16 -5.63
C SER A 605 31.96 25.38 -5.03
N VAL A 606 33.17 25.89 -5.23
CA VAL A 606 34.36 25.36 -4.55
C VAL A 606 34.19 25.56 -3.05
N THR A 607 34.22 24.47 -2.27
CA THR A 607 33.92 24.48 -0.83
C THR A 607 35.19 24.14 -0.05
N ALA A 608 35.52 24.94 0.97
CA ALA A 608 36.63 24.65 1.87
C ALA A 608 36.33 23.32 2.63
N SER A 609 37.32 22.42 2.60
CA SER A 609 37.26 21.12 3.26
C SER A 609 38.48 20.94 4.16
N SER A 610 38.35 20.12 5.19
CA SER A 610 39.44 19.87 6.14
C SER A 610 39.50 18.41 6.58
N ASP A 611 40.57 18.07 7.28
CA ASP A 611 40.78 16.80 7.94
C ASP A 611 40.05 16.65 9.29
N GLN A 612 39.44 17.74 9.81
CA GLN A 612 38.79 17.77 11.12
C GLN A 612 37.30 17.45 11.04
N VAL A 613 36.62 17.92 9.98
CA VAL A 613 35.17 17.82 9.88
C VAL A 613 34.74 17.32 8.49
N TRP A 614 33.65 16.56 8.48
CA TRP A 614 32.98 16.19 7.25
C TRP A 614 32.24 17.41 6.67
N THR A 615 32.42 17.65 5.40
CA THR A 615 31.82 18.77 4.66
C THR A 615 30.81 18.23 3.65
N LEU A 616 29.56 18.70 3.72
CA LEU A 616 28.51 18.32 2.75
C LEU A 616 28.68 19.11 1.45
N LEU A 617 28.72 18.40 0.34
CA LEU A 617 28.58 18.95 -1.02
C LEU A 617 27.18 18.60 -1.54
N THR A 618 26.42 19.61 -1.98
CA THR A 618 25.09 19.41 -2.53
C THR A 618 24.80 20.35 -3.69
N GLY A 619 24.08 19.89 -4.70
CA GLY A 619 23.67 20.69 -5.84
C GLY A 619 22.73 19.97 -6.79
N ASP A 620 21.99 20.76 -7.55
CA ASP A 620 20.97 20.27 -8.48
C ASP A 620 21.53 20.11 -9.89
N TYR A 621 20.99 19.12 -10.61
CA TYR A 621 21.27 18.89 -12.03
C TYR A 621 20.00 18.51 -12.78
N THR A 622 19.69 19.28 -13.84
CA THR A 622 18.61 18.93 -14.78
C THR A 622 19.16 18.13 -15.93
N TYR A 623 18.68 16.90 -16.12
CA TYR A 623 19.11 16.00 -17.19
C TYR A 623 18.45 16.38 -18.51
N GLY A 624 19.13 17.17 -19.33
CA GLY A 624 18.54 17.79 -20.53
C GLY A 624 18.52 16.92 -21.78
N SER A 625 19.37 15.89 -21.88
CA SER A 625 19.50 15.02 -23.06
C SER A 625 20.04 13.66 -22.65
N ALA A 626 19.75 12.61 -23.45
CA ALA A 626 20.18 11.23 -23.20
C ALA A 626 21.70 11.05 -23.50
N ASP A 627 22.52 11.72 -22.72
CA ASP A 627 23.99 11.69 -22.81
C ASP A 627 24.61 10.77 -21.76
N ASN A 628 25.78 10.24 -22.04
CA ASN A 628 26.54 9.47 -21.06
C ASN A 628 27.21 10.42 -20.05
N LEU A 629 26.88 10.25 -18.79
CA LEU A 629 27.28 11.12 -17.68
C LEU A 629 27.98 10.34 -16.57
N PHE A 630 28.88 11.01 -15.87
CA PHE A 630 29.30 10.59 -14.55
C PHE A 630 29.42 11.78 -13.59
N VAL A 631 29.12 11.57 -12.34
CA VAL A 631 29.41 12.50 -11.26
C VAL A 631 30.75 12.13 -10.63
N TYR A 632 31.50 13.14 -10.18
CA TYR A 632 32.77 12.95 -9.48
C TYR A 632 33.03 14.06 -8.47
N VAL A 633 33.80 13.74 -7.44
CA VAL A 633 34.17 14.67 -6.36
C VAL A 633 35.59 15.12 -6.57
N LYS A 634 35.82 16.39 -6.97
CA LYS A 634 37.15 16.99 -6.96
C LYS A 634 37.61 17.19 -5.53
N GLY A 635 38.76 16.72 -5.19
CA GLY A 635 39.43 16.95 -3.92
C GLY A 635 40.38 18.14 -3.95
N PRO A 636 41.27 18.27 -2.93
CA PRO A 636 42.27 19.35 -2.85
C PRO A 636 43.11 19.48 -4.10
N THR A 637 43.51 20.72 -4.44
CA THR A 637 44.36 20.97 -5.57
C THR A 637 45.79 20.44 -5.33
N MET A 638 46.45 19.98 -6.37
CA MET A 638 47.83 19.48 -6.25
C MET A 638 48.82 20.60 -5.91
N ASP A 639 48.48 21.85 -6.28
CA ASP A 639 49.31 23.04 -5.99
C ASP A 639 49.31 23.38 -4.48
N ASP A 640 48.29 22.98 -3.75
CA ASP A 640 48.19 23.12 -2.30
C ASP A 640 48.73 21.89 -1.53
N GLY A 641 49.62 21.12 -2.20
CA GLY A 641 50.22 19.93 -1.62
C GLY A 641 49.51 18.64 -1.94
N GLY A 642 48.35 18.70 -2.58
CA GLY A 642 47.52 17.56 -2.96
C GLY A 642 47.36 16.56 -1.81
N GLY A 643 46.36 15.81 -1.75
CA GLY A 643 46.27 14.81 -0.68
C GLY A 643 45.13 13.84 -0.92
N ASP A 644 45.15 12.83 -0.13
CA ASP A 644 44.06 11.84 -0.08
C ASP A 644 42.86 12.45 0.61
N TYR A 645 41.68 11.91 0.31
CA TYR A 645 40.44 12.32 0.92
C TYR A 645 39.44 11.18 0.91
N PHE A 646 38.43 11.31 1.77
CA PHE A 646 37.36 10.37 1.94
C PHE A 646 36.06 10.98 1.43
N ILE A 647 35.20 10.16 0.83
CA ILE A 647 33.80 10.48 0.62
C ILE A 647 32.93 9.46 1.35
N ASP A 648 31.76 9.93 1.81
CA ASP A 648 30.80 9.09 2.50
C ASP A 648 29.37 9.59 2.29
N ASP A 649 28.37 8.77 2.64
CA ASP A 649 26.95 9.13 2.67
C ASP A 649 26.48 9.80 1.37
N PHE A 650 26.74 9.16 0.24
CA PHE A 650 26.28 9.66 -1.05
C PHE A 650 24.80 9.38 -1.26
N SER A 651 24.05 10.37 -1.75
CA SER A 651 22.70 10.17 -2.27
C SER A 651 22.39 11.04 -3.49
N LEU A 652 21.71 10.43 -4.45
CA LEU A 652 21.14 11.04 -5.65
C LEU A 652 19.62 10.98 -5.54
N MET A 653 18.98 12.13 -5.43
CA MET A 653 17.58 12.27 -5.06
C MET A 653 16.77 12.98 -6.13
N PRO A 654 15.45 12.76 -6.25
CA PRO A 654 14.55 13.69 -6.93
C PRO A 654 14.67 15.09 -6.34
N GLN A 655 14.53 16.13 -7.15
CA GLN A 655 14.64 17.52 -6.68
C GLN A 655 13.71 17.80 -5.49
N GLY A 656 14.24 18.49 -4.48
CA GLY A 656 13.48 18.86 -3.27
C GLY A 656 13.37 17.77 -2.23
N SER A 657 13.86 16.55 -2.49
CA SER A 657 13.95 15.51 -1.47
C SER A 657 15.17 15.73 -0.58
N PRO A 658 15.10 15.46 0.73
CA PRO A 658 16.25 15.55 1.63
C PRO A 658 17.30 14.47 1.28
N ALA A 659 18.54 14.70 1.70
CA ALA A 659 19.57 13.66 1.69
C ALA A 659 19.11 12.43 2.49
N VAL A 660 19.62 11.26 2.11
CA VAL A 660 19.45 10.05 2.92
C VAL A 660 20.13 10.26 4.27
N ASP A 661 19.44 9.90 5.35
CA ASP A 661 20.02 9.87 6.69
C ASP A 661 20.66 8.50 6.94
N PHE A 662 21.96 8.41 6.74
CA PHE A 662 22.72 7.18 6.97
C PHE A 662 23.12 6.97 8.43
N SER A 663 22.76 7.82 9.36
CA SER A 663 23.11 7.67 10.78
C SER A 663 22.43 6.49 11.48
N ASN A 664 21.37 5.96 10.84
CA ASN A 664 20.63 4.79 11.30
C ASN A 664 20.60 3.67 10.24
N VAL A 665 21.47 3.76 9.25
CA VAL A 665 21.51 2.78 8.15
C VAL A 665 22.63 1.78 8.44
N ASP A 666 22.29 0.74 9.16
CA ASP A 666 22.73 -0.57 8.73
C ASP A 666 21.98 -0.82 7.41
N ASP A 667 22.66 -1.03 6.28
CA ASP A 667 22.06 -1.31 4.94
C ASP A 667 21.29 -2.65 4.93
N ILE A 668 20.65 -3.00 6.03
CA ILE A 668 20.11 -4.31 6.33
C ILE A 668 18.67 -4.11 6.77
N VAL A 669 17.76 -4.68 6.03
CA VAL A 669 16.33 -4.65 6.29
C VAL A 669 15.82 -6.02 6.66
N ASP A 670 14.73 -6.08 7.37
CA ASP A 670 14.14 -7.34 7.77
C ASP A 670 13.27 -7.95 6.67
N ILE A 671 13.21 -9.26 6.69
CA ILE A 671 12.24 -10.02 5.89
C ILE A 671 10.88 -9.94 6.58
N GLY A 672 9.81 -9.73 5.80
CA GLY A 672 8.44 -9.70 6.30
C GLY A 672 7.85 -8.29 6.42
N ALA A 673 6.62 -8.23 6.94
CA ALA A 673 5.84 -7.00 7.03
C ALA A 673 6.32 -6.05 8.14
N TYR A 674 7.05 -6.53 9.13
CA TYR A 674 7.56 -5.76 10.25
C TYR A 674 9.06 -5.58 10.19
N GLU A 675 9.53 -4.45 10.73
CA GLU A 675 10.93 -4.18 10.99
C GLU A 675 11.23 -4.36 12.48
N PHE A 676 12.31 -5.07 12.82
CA PHE A 676 12.77 -5.22 14.19
C PHE A 676 13.56 -3.98 14.62
N LEU A 677 13.00 -3.20 15.50
CA LEU A 677 13.59 -1.93 15.94
C LEU A 677 14.67 -2.13 17.05
N GLY A 678 15.23 -3.33 17.16
CA GLY A 678 16.22 -3.66 18.19
C GLY A 678 15.62 -3.72 19.61
N ASN A 679 16.47 -3.97 20.60
CA ASN A 679 16.11 -3.93 22.01
C ASN A 679 15.86 -2.52 22.55
N SER A 680 15.51 -1.55 21.71
CA SER A 680 15.13 -0.20 22.16
C SER A 680 13.82 -0.20 22.97
N LEU A 681 13.20 -1.35 23.22
CA LEU A 681 12.26 -1.55 24.33
C LEU A 681 12.95 -1.68 25.69
N SER A 682 14.29 -1.85 25.75
CA SER A 682 15.04 -1.70 26.99
C SER A 682 15.18 -0.21 27.28
N ALA A 683 14.30 0.29 28.16
CA ALA A 683 14.40 1.57 28.80
C ALA A 683 14.85 2.69 27.83
N ILE A 684 13.93 3.42 27.29
CA ILE A 684 14.20 4.78 26.79
C ILE A 684 15.08 5.42 27.88
N SER A 685 16.39 5.41 27.63
CA SER A 685 17.29 6.23 28.41
C SER A 685 16.76 7.66 28.32
N PRO A 686 16.75 8.45 29.37
CA PRO A 686 16.23 9.82 29.33
C PRO A 686 17.00 10.77 28.40
N SER A 687 17.81 10.24 27.49
CA SER A 687 18.69 10.99 26.60
C SER A 687 18.18 11.15 25.15
N ASP A 688 17.03 10.58 24.76
CA ASP A 688 16.39 10.94 23.50
C ASP A 688 15.71 12.31 23.66
N SER A 689 16.52 13.33 23.47
CA SER A 689 16.21 14.76 23.64
C SER A 689 15.21 15.31 22.60
N ASN A 690 14.44 14.49 21.89
CA ASN A 690 13.48 14.93 20.89
C ASN A 690 12.03 14.46 21.10
N SER A 691 11.69 13.63 22.08
CA SER A 691 10.28 13.43 22.43
C SER A 691 9.85 14.51 23.43
N ASP A 692 8.96 15.40 23.01
CA ASP A 692 8.36 16.41 23.90
C ASP A 692 7.59 15.76 25.07
N PHE A 693 7.29 14.45 25.05
CA PHE A 693 6.44 13.74 25.99
C PHE A 693 7.11 12.48 26.58
N ILE A 694 6.91 12.24 27.87
CA ILE A 694 7.40 11.04 28.56
C ILE A 694 6.21 10.19 28.99
N LEU A 695 6.25 8.90 28.68
CA LEU A 695 5.21 7.93 28.95
C LEU A 695 5.64 6.96 30.06
N TYR A 696 4.83 6.82 31.14
CA TYR A 696 5.16 5.90 32.24
C TYR A 696 3.95 5.55 33.11
N PRO A 697 3.90 4.35 33.77
CA PRO A 697 4.74 3.23 33.40
C PRO A 697 4.38 2.69 32.01
N ASN A 698 5.35 2.14 31.33
CA ASN A 698 5.16 1.39 30.09
C ASN A 698 6.04 0.14 30.16
N PRO A 699 5.48 -1.06 30.29
CA PRO A 699 4.06 -1.44 30.30
C PRO A 699 3.22 -0.86 31.44
N ALA A 700 1.92 -0.65 31.18
CA ALA A 700 0.95 -0.10 32.12
C ALA A 700 -0.09 -1.16 32.53
N SER A 701 -0.39 -1.27 33.84
CA SER A 701 -1.47 -2.18 34.33
C SER A 701 -2.81 -1.45 34.43
N ASP A 702 -2.91 -0.41 35.23
CA ASP A 702 -4.17 0.31 35.48
C ASP A 702 -4.15 1.75 34.96
N ARG A 703 -2.98 2.37 34.98
CA ARG A 703 -2.82 3.78 34.67
C ARG A 703 -1.58 4.01 33.82
N LEU A 704 -1.71 4.94 32.90
CA LEU A 704 -0.63 5.45 32.06
C LEU A 704 -0.51 6.95 32.29
N GLN A 705 0.69 7.46 32.52
CA GLN A 705 0.96 8.88 32.71
C GLN A 705 1.77 9.41 31.53
N ILE A 706 1.42 10.62 31.09
CA ILE A 706 2.12 11.33 30.02
C ILE A 706 2.55 12.68 30.58
N SER A 707 3.86 12.90 30.67
CA SER A 707 4.43 14.17 31.10
C SER A 707 4.60 15.16 29.94
N ASN A 708 4.79 16.42 30.27
CA ASN A 708 4.98 17.55 29.35
C ASN A 708 3.77 17.93 28.49
N LEU A 709 2.57 17.45 28.83
CA LEU A 709 1.33 17.78 28.13
C LEU A 709 0.76 19.12 28.58
N LEU A 710 0.33 19.93 27.61
CA LEU A 710 -0.48 21.11 27.89
C LEU A 710 -1.95 20.69 28.08
N LYS A 711 -2.72 21.50 28.80
CA LYS A 711 -4.16 21.26 29.02
C LYS A 711 -4.94 21.23 27.70
N SER A 712 -4.47 21.97 26.70
CA SER A 712 -5.04 22.07 25.36
C SER A 712 -4.69 20.89 24.45
N ASP A 713 -3.74 20.03 24.83
CA ASP A 713 -3.34 18.90 23.99
C ASP A 713 -4.43 17.82 24.02
N ILE A 714 -4.70 17.27 22.85
CA ILE A 714 -5.68 16.18 22.66
C ILE A 714 -4.90 14.87 22.68
N VAL A 715 -5.34 13.92 23.50
CA VAL A 715 -4.74 12.58 23.58
C VAL A 715 -5.78 11.55 23.19
N LEU A 716 -5.49 10.80 22.15
CA LEU A 716 -6.31 9.72 21.62
C LEU A 716 -5.57 8.38 21.78
N VAL A 717 -6.29 7.34 22.15
CA VAL A 717 -5.75 5.99 22.31
C VAL A 717 -6.42 5.09 21.29
N TYR A 718 -5.62 4.34 20.55
CA TYR A 718 -6.06 3.38 19.54
C TYR A 718 -5.49 2.00 19.84
N ASP A 719 -6.20 0.94 19.50
CA ASP A 719 -5.56 -0.36 19.33
C ASP A 719 -4.85 -0.43 17.95
N LEU A 720 -4.20 -1.55 17.69
CA LEU A 720 -3.50 -1.79 16.42
C LEU A 720 -4.45 -1.82 15.20
N PHE A 721 -5.75 -1.94 15.45
CA PHE A 721 -6.77 -1.97 14.40
C PHE A 721 -7.40 -0.59 14.14
N GLY A 722 -6.87 0.47 14.80
CA GLY A 722 -7.36 1.84 14.64
C GLY A 722 -8.63 2.15 15.44
N LYS A 723 -9.15 1.20 16.23
CA LYS A 723 -10.30 1.45 17.11
C LYS A 723 -9.91 2.42 18.21
N THR A 724 -10.66 3.50 18.34
CA THR A 724 -10.43 4.53 19.35
C THR A 724 -11.04 4.14 20.69
N TYR A 725 -10.28 4.32 21.76
CA TYR A 725 -10.74 4.10 23.13
C TYR A 725 -11.00 5.43 23.84
N LYS A 726 -12.23 5.66 24.28
CA LYS A 726 -12.61 6.78 25.13
C LYS A 726 -12.27 6.44 26.59
N LEU A 727 -11.06 6.70 26.99
CA LEU A 727 -10.56 6.41 28.33
C LEU A 727 -10.69 7.63 29.26
N SER A 728 -10.92 7.37 30.54
CA SER A 728 -10.94 8.43 31.56
C SER A 728 -9.56 9.07 31.68
N GLN A 729 -9.49 10.39 31.57
CA GLN A 729 -8.26 11.15 31.61
C GLN A 729 -8.34 12.25 32.69
N THR A 730 -7.32 12.35 33.52
CA THR A 730 -7.17 13.43 34.50
C THR A 730 -5.89 14.22 34.21
N HIS A 731 -5.98 15.54 34.27
CA HIS A 731 -4.84 16.43 33.99
C HIS A 731 -4.44 17.16 35.24
N HIS A 732 -3.17 17.05 35.62
CA HIS A 732 -2.60 17.75 36.77
C HIS A 732 -1.25 18.39 36.38
N GLN A 733 -1.16 19.71 36.44
CA GLN A 733 0.01 20.49 35.96
C GLN A 733 0.33 20.19 34.48
N GLN A 734 1.46 19.57 34.19
CA GLN A 734 1.89 19.16 32.84
C GLN A 734 1.85 17.63 32.65
N THR A 735 1.13 16.92 33.51
CA THR A 735 0.98 15.48 33.42
C THR A 735 -0.47 15.09 33.22
N ARG A 736 -0.73 14.17 32.29
CA ARG A 736 -2.05 13.57 32.09
C ARG A 736 -2.00 12.11 32.47
N THR A 737 -2.93 11.68 33.30
CA THR A 737 -3.12 10.27 33.68
C THR A 737 -4.30 9.72 32.91
N ILE A 738 -4.12 8.57 32.28
CA ILE A 738 -5.13 7.83 31.52
C ILE A 738 -5.41 6.55 32.28
N GLU A 739 -6.68 6.25 32.59
CA GLU A 739 -7.10 5.00 33.21
C GLU A 739 -7.21 3.92 32.10
N VAL A 740 -6.31 2.94 32.14
CA VAL A 740 -6.23 1.86 31.14
C VAL A 740 -6.69 0.50 31.67
N SER A 741 -7.22 0.44 32.90
CA SER A 741 -7.69 -0.80 33.53
C SER A 741 -8.83 -1.51 32.76
N ASN A 742 -9.60 -0.75 31.96
CA ASN A 742 -10.77 -1.25 31.26
C ASN A 742 -10.51 -1.66 29.81
N ILE A 743 -9.25 -1.66 29.36
CA ILE A 743 -8.87 -2.18 28.05
C ILE A 743 -8.10 -3.48 28.19
N SER A 744 -8.18 -4.32 27.18
CA SER A 744 -7.52 -5.63 27.15
C SER A 744 -6.01 -5.51 27.20
N THR A 745 -5.32 -6.55 27.65
CA THR A 745 -3.87 -6.68 27.51
C THR A 745 -3.48 -6.60 26.01
N GLY A 746 -2.49 -5.79 25.68
CA GLY A 746 -2.07 -5.63 24.29
C GLY A 746 -1.26 -4.35 24.05
N LEU A 747 -0.83 -4.17 22.82
CA LEU A 747 -0.14 -2.96 22.35
C LEU A 747 -1.16 -1.93 21.87
N TYR A 748 -0.97 -0.68 22.29
CA TYR A 748 -1.82 0.45 21.95
C TYR A 748 -1.01 1.61 21.39
N ILE A 749 -1.64 2.35 20.50
CA ILE A 749 -1.11 3.58 19.90
C ILE A 749 -1.72 4.78 20.60
N LEU A 750 -0.89 5.72 21.03
CA LEU A 750 -1.28 6.95 21.67
C LEU A 750 -0.91 8.12 20.76
N LYS A 751 -1.91 8.84 20.28
CA LYS A 751 -1.72 10.02 19.41
C LYS A 751 -1.95 11.29 20.22
N ILE A 752 -0.93 12.15 20.25
CA ILE A 752 -0.96 13.44 20.93
C ILE A 752 -1.02 14.53 19.87
N ILE A 753 -2.04 15.36 19.92
CA ILE A 753 -2.23 16.48 19.01
C ILE A 753 -2.06 17.76 19.82
N ASN A 754 -1.09 18.58 19.44
CA ASN A 754 -0.88 19.91 20.02
C ASN A 754 -1.43 20.98 19.05
N PRO A 755 -2.65 21.50 19.28
CA PRO A 755 -3.27 22.45 18.37
C PRO A 755 -2.53 23.78 18.26
N SER A 756 -1.87 24.20 19.35
CA SER A 756 -1.14 25.49 19.39
C SER A 756 0.16 25.49 18.58
N LYS A 757 0.76 24.32 18.39
CA LYS A 757 2.00 24.15 17.62
C LYS A 757 1.77 23.48 16.25
N ASN A 758 0.55 23.13 15.93
CA ASN A 758 0.18 22.31 14.77
C ASN A 758 1.05 21.03 14.63
N LYS A 759 1.33 20.39 15.77
CA LYS A 759 2.22 19.22 15.86
C LYS A 759 1.42 18.01 16.31
N ILE A 760 1.64 16.89 15.62
CA ILE A 760 1.08 15.58 16.00
C ILE A 760 2.26 14.68 16.34
N GLN A 761 2.16 13.96 17.46
CA GLN A 761 3.13 12.97 17.88
C GLN A 761 2.43 11.67 18.23
N THR A 762 3.01 10.56 17.81
CA THR A 762 2.49 9.21 18.05
C THR A 762 3.45 8.49 18.99
N LEU A 763 2.90 7.90 20.05
CA LEU A 763 3.64 7.10 21.04
C LEU A 763 2.94 5.73 21.16
N ARG A 764 3.61 4.77 21.79
CA ARG A 764 3.06 3.43 22.01
C ARG A 764 3.15 3.08 23.48
N PHE A 765 2.20 2.26 23.95
CA PHE A 765 2.30 1.66 25.25
C PHE A 765 1.73 0.23 25.23
N ILE A 766 2.26 -0.58 26.13
CA ILE A 766 1.80 -1.95 26.36
C ILE A 766 0.89 -1.95 27.58
N LYS A 767 -0.31 -2.48 27.45
CA LYS A 767 -1.22 -2.77 28.54
C LYS A 767 -1.01 -4.22 29.01
N HIS A 768 -0.67 -4.37 30.27
CA HIS A 768 -0.58 -5.67 30.95
C HIS A 768 -1.90 -6.06 31.57
#